data_34cbdc1d51d8ca4d93bff569052a4568
#
_entry.id   34cbdc1d51d8ca4d93bff569052a4568
#
_cell.length_a   1.000
_cell.length_b   1.000
_cell.length_c   1.000
_cell.angle_alpha   90.00
_cell.angle_beta   90.00
_cell.angle_gamma   90.00
#
_symmetry.space_group_name_H-M   'P 1'
#
loop_
_entity.id
_entity.type
_entity.pdbx_description
1 polymer ?
#
loop_
_entity_poly.entity_id
_entity_poly.type
_entity_poly.pdbx_seq_one_letter_code
_entity_poly.pdbx_strand_id
1 'polypeptide(L)'
;MTGATLPAGSVTRSGAYSGTYEAWKAFDQNTGSMWISSVGAAPAWIAYEWADGPKTVTHYALNYANGSVTTRAPRAFTLEGWNGSAWVVVDTRANEINWGGFERREYPVATPGAHGKYRLKVTDDNDSRAGIEVVSLGGLELFNCQADVVPPPAPVLTGFTPASPSFQLQPSLTGTTEAAASVRVFTGAGCAGTPLTTVSAHATTGAFTAPVTAAANATALFSAKAVDAAGNVSACSATATYVHDNVAPPLPTFLPGIIPFSVPPFVAMARMQTELGVGVLLFTNAACTVPAPMSPEARAGTTGLAMMLLLPTQLNAQLFVSARDAAGNRSGCVAFQPGCEVGMGDCDGNPANGCEANLLSDEANCGTCGTTCGGAASANAVCGVGTCGLGCAVGTFDCDGNAANGCESATACAPSTCSVNPFQELLITDLSVVEDPVRTTGAGAWTFGTLMREMSGGMDPSPVVRAWLRTWEQPQVLGPTVIPPRPGIRDLVTDAWEARSGGPGQPLDFNTAPFRLLAIVNRIDLRQEGATAGEGRFVFGVLDPAGNPTPFTVIFEYVLQGGSPEEIQRWARDWHELSRLGIAHPDYRPKLQALTDRFTKAFVAPGRFMGSAISQVRTNENALDFEWELREFHFGPMGLTAAKVALTPELFLDNSPLLASYIQQNESAILAGTHDVPSMFQGQGFQAGSAITPFFFFFNAPGVNAEARHQFSVNTCNGCHSGETNTLFLHVGPRSAGQTAFLSPFLLSPSPMPDPTSPGPGRVFHDLGRRGEDLTALVCGEPPTLKATTDGFGEALLTPWRKDEARRPSLPGFPARSNLPAGRVH
;
A
#
# COMPACT_ATOMS: atom_id res chain seq x y z
N MET A 1 26.88 52.04 31.43
CA MET A 1 26.70 53.47 31.76
C MET A 1 28.00 54.23 31.53
N THR A 2 27.95 55.46 31.19
CA THR A 2 29.15 56.30 31.02
C THR A 2 29.24 57.38 32.10
N GLY A 3 28.32 57.32 33.07
CA GLY A 3 28.24 58.23 34.22
C GLY A 3 27.06 57.84 35.12
N ALA A 4 26.82 58.58 36.19
CA ALA A 4 25.82 58.20 37.18
C ALA A 4 24.36 58.34 36.69
N THR A 5 24.12 58.98 35.56
CA THR A 5 22.79 59.28 35.03
C THR A 5 22.60 58.94 33.53
N LEU A 6 23.63 58.40 32.88
CA LEU A 6 23.58 58.14 31.42
C LEU A 6 23.97 56.68 31.06
N PRO A 7 23.35 56.08 30.01
CA PRO A 7 22.35 56.66 29.14
C PRO A 7 20.90 56.39 29.52
N ALA A 8 20.58 55.45 30.42
CA ALA A 8 19.20 54.96 30.58
C ALA A 8 18.67 54.87 32.03
N GLY A 9 19.32 55.53 32.97
CA GLY A 9 18.87 55.51 34.36
C GLY A 9 19.80 56.32 35.28
N SER A 10 19.54 56.24 36.58
CA SER A 10 20.35 56.87 37.62
C SER A 10 20.88 55.87 38.62
N VAL A 11 22.13 56.11 39.09
CA VAL A 11 22.78 55.27 40.07
C VAL A 11 22.96 56.06 41.35
N THR A 12 22.55 55.43 42.48
CA THR A 12 22.76 55.98 43.85
C THR A 12 23.57 54.95 44.68
N ARG A 13 24.16 55.38 45.77
CA ARG A 13 25.03 54.53 46.57
C ARG A 13 25.06 54.97 48.04
N SER A 14 25.50 54.11 48.93
CA SER A 14 25.83 54.41 50.33
C SER A 14 27.12 55.23 50.48
N GLY A 15 28.08 55.01 49.58
CA GLY A 15 29.34 55.73 49.53
C GLY A 15 30.28 55.14 48.50
N ALA A 16 31.42 55.80 48.24
CA ALA A 16 32.52 55.32 47.44
C ALA A 16 33.86 55.60 48.12
N TYR A 17 34.81 54.73 47.94
CA TYR A 17 36.17 54.86 48.51
C TYR A 17 36.87 56.14 48.01
N SER A 18 36.68 56.44 46.73
CA SER A 18 37.12 57.68 46.09
C SER A 18 36.33 57.97 44.81
N GLY A 19 36.50 59.09 44.20
CA GLY A 19 35.92 59.45 42.91
C GLY A 19 36.33 58.56 41.75
N THR A 20 37.39 57.76 41.95
CA THR A 20 37.79 56.74 40.97
C THR A 20 36.91 55.49 40.99
N TYR A 21 36.23 55.21 42.10
CA TYR A 21 35.46 53.94 42.35
C TYR A 21 33.97 54.21 42.55
N GLU A 22 33.39 55.03 41.67
CA GLU A 22 32.00 55.43 41.71
C GLU A 22 31.03 54.29 41.37
N ALA A 23 29.85 54.28 41.93
CA ALA A 23 28.87 53.20 41.81
C ALA A 23 28.38 52.95 40.38
N TRP A 24 28.35 53.98 39.52
CA TRP A 24 27.98 53.79 38.13
C TRP A 24 28.92 52.83 37.35
N LYS A 25 30.15 52.63 37.82
CA LYS A 25 31.12 51.70 37.28
C LYS A 25 30.75 50.24 37.45
N ALA A 26 29.85 49.92 38.36
CA ALA A 26 29.22 48.61 38.45
C ALA A 26 28.11 48.36 37.40
N PHE A 27 27.82 49.36 36.56
CA PHE A 27 26.79 49.30 35.51
C PHE A 27 27.34 49.70 34.12
N ASP A 28 28.61 49.83 33.95
CA ASP A 28 29.26 50.36 32.72
C ASP A 28 29.67 49.21 31.75
N GLN A 29 29.44 47.95 32.14
CA GLN A 29 29.78 46.74 31.37
C GLN A 29 31.30 46.61 31.09
N ASN A 30 32.15 47.29 31.87
CA ASN A 30 33.58 47.26 31.75
C ASN A 30 34.17 46.39 32.85
N THR A 31 34.68 45.24 32.52
CA THR A 31 35.29 44.27 33.48
C THR A 31 36.55 44.83 34.20
N GLY A 32 37.13 45.90 33.67
CA GLY A 32 38.30 46.53 34.28
C GLY A 32 37.94 47.67 35.24
N SER A 33 36.68 48.08 35.37
CA SER A 33 36.23 49.11 36.30
C SER A 33 35.46 48.50 37.48
N MET A 34 35.34 49.26 38.58
CA MET A 34 34.64 48.75 39.76
C MET A 34 34.11 49.87 40.65
N TRP A 35 33.05 49.58 41.37
CA TRP A 35 32.67 50.32 42.57
C TRP A 35 33.38 49.75 43.80
N ILE A 36 33.88 50.65 44.64
CA ILE A 36 34.39 50.29 45.98
C ILE A 36 33.67 51.13 47.02
N SER A 37 33.08 50.52 48.04
CA SER A 37 32.36 51.20 49.12
C SER A 37 33.26 52.12 49.95
N SER A 38 32.70 53.08 50.72
CA SER A 38 33.43 53.80 51.75
C SER A 38 33.85 52.84 52.85
N VAL A 39 35.02 53.14 53.48
CA VAL A 39 35.51 52.34 54.60
C VAL A 39 34.54 52.41 55.75
N GLY A 40 34.22 51.26 56.36
CA GLY A 40 33.34 51.16 57.54
C GLY A 40 31.88 51.51 57.29
N ALA A 41 31.45 51.64 56.05
CA ALA A 41 30.05 51.84 55.70
C ALA A 41 29.27 50.51 55.74
N ALA A 42 28.64 50.20 56.85
CA ALA A 42 27.76 49.05 57.01
C ALA A 42 26.31 49.52 57.18
N PRO A 43 25.36 49.00 56.34
CA PRO A 43 25.58 48.20 55.10
C PRO A 43 26.00 49.07 53.90
N ALA A 44 26.84 48.47 53.05
CA ALA A 44 27.17 49.11 51.76
C ALA A 44 26.10 48.72 50.72
N TRP A 45 25.72 49.69 49.90
CA TRP A 45 24.75 49.45 48.86
C TRP A 45 24.97 50.32 47.61
N ILE A 46 24.55 49.77 46.45
CA ILE A 46 24.38 50.49 45.19
C ILE A 46 22.98 50.26 44.67
N ALA A 47 22.37 51.26 44.04
CA ALA A 47 21.04 51.16 43.50
C ALA A 47 21.00 51.72 42.07
N TYR A 48 20.19 51.08 41.23
CA TYR A 48 19.89 51.54 39.87
C TYR A 48 18.42 51.87 39.74
N GLU A 49 18.08 52.99 39.18
CA GLU A 49 16.73 53.44 38.84
C GLU A 49 16.59 53.67 37.36
N TRP A 50 15.63 53.00 36.73
CA TRP A 50 15.35 53.13 35.28
C TRP A 50 14.63 54.44 35.04
N ALA A 51 15.01 55.13 33.95
CA ALA A 51 14.36 56.36 33.49
C ALA A 51 12.99 56.15 32.86
N ASP A 52 12.76 54.90 32.33
CA ASP A 52 11.59 54.49 31.54
C ASP A 52 10.55 53.70 32.38
N GLY A 53 10.67 53.71 33.68
CA GLY A 53 9.70 53.16 34.62
C GLY A 53 10.07 51.78 35.22
N PRO A 54 9.14 51.16 35.96
CA PRO A 54 9.39 49.93 36.68
C PRO A 54 9.73 48.74 35.78
N LYS A 55 10.69 47.92 36.20
CA LYS A 55 11.12 46.67 35.53
C LYS A 55 11.00 45.49 36.47
N THR A 56 10.65 44.35 35.95
CA THR A 56 10.74 43.05 36.67
C THR A 56 12.11 42.46 36.48
N VAL A 57 12.82 42.21 37.54
CA VAL A 57 14.10 41.50 37.52
C VAL A 57 13.87 40.09 37.97
N THR A 58 14.18 39.13 37.13
CA THR A 58 14.04 37.68 37.39
C THR A 58 15.37 37.03 37.75
N HIS A 59 16.47 37.55 37.24
CA HIS A 59 17.83 37.10 37.54
C HIS A 59 18.73 38.33 37.66
N TYR A 60 19.81 38.22 38.41
CA TYR A 60 20.87 39.21 38.46
C TYR A 60 22.24 38.51 38.50
N ALA A 61 23.28 39.22 38.02
CA ALA A 61 24.64 38.74 38.12
C ALA A 61 25.53 39.75 38.82
N LEU A 62 26.44 39.27 39.66
CA LEU A 62 27.50 40.01 40.25
C LEU A 62 28.81 39.67 39.57
N ASN A 63 29.51 40.67 39.06
CA ASN A 63 30.86 40.52 38.53
C ASN A 63 31.88 41.05 39.57
N TYR A 64 32.81 40.21 39.97
CA TYR A 64 33.87 40.65 40.82
C TYR A 64 35.09 41.09 40.00
N ALA A 65 35.53 42.32 40.16
CA ALA A 65 36.53 42.94 39.26
C ALA A 65 37.98 42.90 39.77
N ASN A 66 38.23 42.40 40.97
CA ASN A 66 39.57 42.42 41.53
C ASN A 66 40.24 41.02 41.43
N GLY A 67 41.32 40.95 40.69
CA GLY A 67 42.07 39.70 40.52
C GLY A 67 42.97 39.31 41.76
N SER A 68 43.17 40.23 42.65
CA SER A 68 44.19 40.07 43.70
C SER A 68 43.64 40.05 45.12
N VAL A 69 42.47 40.57 45.37
CA VAL A 69 41.93 40.78 46.75
C VAL A 69 40.48 40.29 46.78
N THR A 70 40.29 39.00 46.93
CA THR A 70 38.96 38.34 46.97
C THR A 70 38.19 38.57 48.28
N THR A 71 38.81 39.02 49.31
CA THR A 71 38.22 39.31 50.63
C THR A 71 37.19 40.47 50.59
N ARG A 72 37.21 41.29 49.54
CA ARG A 72 36.25 42.41 49.37
C ARG A 72 35.01 42.03 48.54
N ALA A 73 34.88 40.77 48.17
CA ALA A 73 33.71 40.30 47.47
C ALA A 73 32.51 40.21 48.42
N PRO A 74 31.28 40.44 47.95
CA PRO A 74 30.06 40.29 48.75
C PRO A 74 29.92 38.84 49.27
N ARG A 75 29.72 38.68 50.58
CA ARG A 75 29.50 37.39 51.28
C ARG A 75 28.05 37.21 51.69
N ALA A 76 27.44 38.26 52.24
CA ALA A 76 26.02 38.29 52.55
C ALA A 76 25.39 39.57 52.03
N PHE A 77 24.32 39.43 51.27
CA PHE A 77 23.67 40.56 50.63
C PHE A 77 22.17 40.32 50.34
N THR A 78 21.43 41.38 50.15
CA THR A 78 20.07 41.32 49.64
C THR A 78 19.99 42.12 48.33
N LEU A 79 19.18 41.59 47.38
CA LEU A 79 18.63 42.42 46.32
C LEU A 79 17.27 42.93 46.79
N GLU A 80 17.09 44.27 46.74
CA GLU A 80 15.87 44.90 47.24
C GLU A 80 15.27 45.74 46.10
N GLY A 81 13.92 45.63 45.92
CA GLY A 81 13.14 46.48 44.97
C GLY A 81 12.41 47.56 45.69
N TRP A 82 12.31 48.78 45.07
CA TRP A 82 11.53 49.91 45.64
C TRP A 82 10.06 49.81 45.20
N ASN A 83 9.15 49.68 46.21
CA ASN A 83 7.71 49.55 45.94
C ASN A 83 6.94 50.88 45.85
N GLY A 84 7.65 52.01 45.86
CA GLY A 84 7.09 53.34 45.90
C GLY A 84 7.15 54.03 47.28
N SER A 85 7.27 53.26 48.37
CA SER A 85 7.31 53.75 49.75
C SER A 85 8.47 53.19 50.58
N ALA A 86 8.88 52.00 50.28
CA ALA A 86 9.89 51.28 51.05
C ALA A 86 10.70 50.31 50.15
N TRP A 87 11.89 49.93 50.60
CA TRP A 87 12.69 48.88 50.02
C TRP A 87 12.17 47.51 50.51
N VAL A 88 11.84 46.62 49.56
CA VAL A 88 11.35 45.28 49.81
C VAL A 88 12.43 44.30 49.35
N VAL A 89 12.78 43.35 50.22
CA VAL A 89 13.74 42.29 49.88
C VAL A 89 13.10 41.37 48.82
N VAL A 90 13.74 41.25 47.66
CA VAL A 90 13.30 40.37 46.56
C VAL A 90 14.19 39.14 46.44
N ASP A 91 15.41 39.18 46.95
CA ASP A 91 16.31 38.01 47.07
C ASP A 91 17.30 38.22 48.22
N THR A 92 17.74 37.09 48.83
CA THR A 92 18.70 37.07 49.93
C THR A 92 19.76 35.99 49.66
N ARG A 93 21.00 36.40 49.77
CA ARG A 93 22.18 35.51 49.69
C ARG A 93 23.00 35.61 50.95
N ALA A 94 23.47 34.43 51.41
CA ALA A 94 24.35 34.36 52.55
C ALA A 94 25.42 33.31 52.29
N ASN A 95 26.61 33.54 52.90
CA ASN A 95 27.72 32.62 52.78
C ASN A 95 28.27 32.42 51.33
N GLU A 96 28.21 33.50 50.53
CA GLU A 96 28.82 33.53 49.18
C GLU A 96 30.35 33.68 49.31
N ILE A 97 31.01 32.55 49.42
CA ILE A 97 32.47 32.45 49.68
C ILE A 97 33.22 31.93 48.43
N ASN A 98 34.56 31.93 48.51
CA ASN A 98 35.42 31.37 47.44
C ASN A 98 35.26 32.08 46.08
N TRP A 99 35.18 33.38 46.07
CA TRP A 99 35.20 34.19 44.88
C TRP A 99 36.58 34.10 44.20
N GLY A 100 36.51 33.79 42.87
CA GLY A 100 37.68 33.93 41.99
C GLY A 100 37.89 35.39 41.58
N GLY A 101 39.11 35.70 41.12
CA GLY A 101 39.37 37.01 40.52
C GLY A 101 38.58 37.15 39.21
N PHE A 102 37.89 38.21 38.98
CA PHE A 102 37.04 38.46 37.81
C PHE A 102 35.89 37.46 37.63
N GLU A 103 35.46 36.77 38.68
CA GLU A 103 34.36 35.82 38.64
C GLU A 103 33.03 36.53 38.49
N ARG A 104 32.15 35.95 37.65
CA ARG A 104 30.75 36.33 37.46
C ARG A 104 29.88 35.22 38.09
N ARG A 105 29.00 35.58 38.99
CA ARG A 105 27.99 34.67 39.57
C ARG A 105 26.61 35.19 39.25
N GLU A 106 25.73 34.29 38.81
CA GLU A 106 24.35 34.59 38.46
C GLU A 106 23.39 34.02 39.50
N TYR A 107 22.35 34.77 39.84
CA TYR A 107 21.38 34.39 40.85
C TYR A 107 19.97 34.61 40.38
N PRO A 108 19.08 33.58 40.52
CA PRO A 108 17.65 33.79 40.35
C PRO A 108 17.10 34.68 41.50
N VAL A 109 16.17 35.57 41.18
CA VAL A 109 15.46 36.36 42.20
C VAL A 109 14.37 35.51 42.81
N ALA A 110 14.37 35.41 44.15
CA ALA A 110 13.42 34.53 44.88
C ALA A 110 11.95 34.98 44.74
N THR A 111 11.71 36.29 44.73
CA THR A 111 10.38 36.91 44.60
C THR A 111 10.42 38.03 43.57
N PRO A 112 10.38 37.69 42.26
CA PRO A 112 10.37 38.69 41.21
C PRO A 112 9.16 39.62 41.29
N GLY A 113 9.36 40.93 41.02
CA GLY A 113 8.30 41.93 41.03
C GLY A 113 8.71 43.14 40.22
N ALA A 114 7.76 43.95 39.79
CA ALA A 114 8.04 45.19 39.03
C ALA A 114 8.39 46.33 39.99
N HIS A 115 9.63 46.83 39.93
CA HIS A 115 10.13 47.90 40.77
C HIS A 115 10.79 49.00 39.89
N GLY A 116 10.59 50.30 40.28
CA GLY A 116 11.18 51.43 39.57
C GLY A 116 12.70 51.50 39.76
N LYS A 117 13.18 50.96 40.85
CA LYS A 117 14.60 50.82 41.15
C LYS A 117 14.90 49.60 41.98
N TYR A 118 16.11 49.09 41.86
CA TYR A 118 16.66 47.99 42.65
C TYR A 118 17.96 48.44 43.31
N ARG A 119 18.23 47.88 44.47
CA ARG A 119 19.55 48.01 45.12
C ARG A 119 20.11 46.66 45.52
N LEU A 120 21.39 46.52 45.33
CA LEU A 120 22.18 45.50 46.02
C LEU A 120 22.66 46.09 47.35
N LYS A 121 22.26 45.47 48.43
CA LYS A 121 22.67 45.86 49.78
C LYS A 121 23.49 44.73 50.37
N VAL A 122 24.78 44.99 50.58
CA VAL A 122 25.74 44.06 51.13
C VAL A 122 25.84 44.31 52.62
N THR A 123 25.77 43.26 53.45
CA THR A 123 25.82 43.29 54.89
C THR A 123 27.08 42.63 55.44
N ASP A 124 27.79 41.82 54.62
CA ASP A 124 29.03 41.15 55.00
C ASP A 124 29.90 40.92 53.77
N ASP A 125 31.23 41.10 53.89
CA ASP A 125 32.18 40.79 52.86
C ASP A 125 32.98 39.52 53.17
N ASN A 126 33.96 39.14 52.34
CA ASN A 126 34.74 37.92 52.51
C ASN A 126 36.01 38.11 53.36
N ASP A 127 36.13 39.21 54.15
CA ASP A 127 37.22 39.33 55.04
C ASP A 127 37.01 38.54 56.34
N SER A 128 37.98 38.46 57.24
CA SER A 128 37.91 37.66 58.43
C SER A 128 37.12 38.29 59.60
N ARG A 129 36.68 39.56 59.46
CA ARG A 129 35.91 40.32 60.43
C ARG A 129 34.42 40.27 60.10
N ALA A 130 33.57 40.31 61.08
CA ALA A 130 32.13 40.39 60.89
C ALA A 130 31.73 41.78 60.42
N GLY A 131 30.89 41.81 59.37
CA GLY A 131 30.41 43.03 58.72
C GLY A 131 31.19 43.43 57.47
N ILE A 132 31.21 44.75 57.17
CA ILE A 132 31.86 45.23 55.96
C ILE A 132 33.01 46.14 56.31
N GLU A 133 34.23 45.83 55.84
CA GLU A 133 35.29 46.80 55.83
C GLU A 133 35.29 47.62 54.54
N VAL A 134 35.31 46.93 53.40
CA VAL A 134 35.25 47.54 52.07
C VAL A 134 34.73 46.52 51.05
N VAL A 135 33.64 46.83 50.41
CA VAL A 135 33.09 45.99 49.31
C VAL A 135 33.55 46.49 47.97
N SER A 136 33.98 45.56 47.11
CA SER A 136 34.30 45.86 45.72
C SER A 136 33.35 45.08 44.79
N LEU A 137 32.85 45.70 43.78
CA LEU A 137 31.96 45.10 42.76
C LEU A 137 32.26 45.65 41.35
N GLY A 138 32.64 44.79 40.42
CA GLY A 138 32.88 45.16 39.02
C GLY A 138 31.62 45.30 38.18
N GLY A 139 30.58 44.55 38.53
CA GLY A 139 29.33 44.62 37.84
C GLY A 139 28.12 44.15 38.61
N LEU A 140 27.01 44.86 38.48
CA LEU A 140 25.68 44.37 38.83
C LEU A 140 24.84 44.41 37.57
N GLU A 141 24.51 43.23 37.09
CA GLU A 141 23.65 43.04 35.91
C GLU A 141 22.23 42.62 36.37
N LEU A 142 21.23 43.24 35.83
CA LEU A 142 19.84 42.97 36.22
C LEU A 142 19.07 42.53 34.97
N PHE A 143 18.52 41.30 34.99
CA PHE A 143 17.87 40.66 33.84
C PHE A 143 16.37 40.57 34.03
N ASN A 144 15.63 40.87 32.96
CA ASN A 144 14.18 40.74 32.91
C ASN A 144 13.81 39.57 31.99
N CYS A 145 14.49 38.44 32.02
CA CYS A 145 14.15 37.24 31.27
C CYS A 145 14.19 36.04 32.20
N GLN A 146 13.21 35.13 31.99
CA GLN A 146 13.38 33.79 32.43
C GLN A 146 14.41 33.14 31.48
N ALA A 147 15.31 32.34 32.01
CA ALA A 147 16.12 31.50 31.14
C ALA A 147 15.19 30.68 30.26
N ASP A 148 15.36 30.74 28.96
CA ASP A 148 14.63 29.87 28.05
C ASP A 148 15.08 28.42 28.27
N VAL A 149 14.18 27.62 28.77
CA VAL A 149 14.39 26.16 29.02
C VAL A 149 13.50 25.30 28.13
N VAL A 150 12.78 25.93 27.18
CA VAL A 150 11.85 25.25 26.28
C VAL A 150 12.61 24.82 25.01
N PRO A 151 12.81 23.52 24.79
CA PRO A 151 13.43 23.06 23.55
C PRO A 151 12.60 23.44 22.34
N PRO A 152 13.23 23.77 21.21
CA PRO A 152 12.51 23.99 19.96
C PRO A 152 11.79 22.70 19.50
N PRO A 153 10.74 22.80 18.69
CA PRO A 153 10.12 21.62 18.09
C PRO A 153 11.12 20.87 17.22
N ALA A 154 10.92 19.54 17.11
CA ALA A 154 11.74 18.72 16.23
C ALA A 154 11.66 19.23 14.79
N PRO A 155 12.79 19.28 14.05
CA PRO A 155 12.78 19.72 12.66
C PRO A 155 11.87 18.84 11.80
N VAL A 156 11.15 19.46 10.84
CA VAL A 156 10.37 18.78 9.82
C VAL A 156 11.21 18.73 8.56
N LEU A 157 11.62 17.53 8.15
CA LEU A 157 12.38 17.30 6.92
C LEU A 157 11.40 17.23 5.74
N THR A 158 11.57 18.09 4.73
CA THR A 158 10.65 18.21 3.61
C THR A 158 11.10 17.49 2.35
N GLY A 159 12.39 17.10 2.28
CA GLY A 159 12.94 16.34 1.16
C GLY A 159 14.36 16.72 0.80
N PHE A 160 14.70 16.52 -0.46
CA PHE A 160 16.04 16.78 -0.98
C PHE A 160 15.99 17.60 -2.27
N THR A 161 17.08 18.30 -2.55
CA THR A 161 17.32 18.97 -3.83
C THR A 161 18.69 18.51 -4.37
N PRO A 162 18.72 17.81 -5.53
CA PRO A 162 17.57 17.28 -6.29
C PRO A 162 16.77 16.24 -5.52
N ALA A 163 15.52 16.02 -5.93
CA ALA A 163 14.64 15.04 -5.30
C ALA A 163 15.21 13.62 -5.40
N SER A 164 14.91 12.79 -4.40
CA SER A 164 15.30 11.37 -4.38
C SER A 164 14.30 10.53 -5.22
N PRO A 165 14.76 9.51 -5.98
CA PRO A 165 16.13 9.13 -6.23
C PRO A 165 16.86 10.11 -7.18
N SER A 166 18.20 10.16 -7.12
CA SER A 166 19.02 11.02 -7.98
C SER A 166 20.45 10.49 -8.11
N PHE A 167 21.12 10.83 -9.21
CA PHE A 167 22.54 10.53 -9.43
C PHE A 167 23.51 11.45 -8.66
N GLN A 168 23.01 12.43 -7.89
CA GLN A 168 23.85 13.34 -7.14
C GLN A 168 24.30 12.74 -5.81
N LEU A 169 25.62 12.65 -5.61
CA LEU A 169 26.22 12.16 -4.36
C LEU A 169 26.11 13.17 -3.20
N GLN A 170 25.92 14.43 -3.51
CA GLN A 170 25.86 15.52 -2.53
C GLN A 170 24.56 16.31 -2.69
N PRO A 171 23.42 15.74 -2.33
CA PRO A 171 22.16 16.47 -2.32
C PRO A 171 22.10 17.44 -1.15
N SER A 172 21.19 18.39 -1.23
CA SER A 172 20.82 19.25 -0.11
C SER A 172 19.54 18.76 0.55
N LEU A 173 19.62 18.42 1.83
CA LEU A 173 18.45 18.12 2.66
C LEU A 173 17.73 19.44 2.98
N THR A 174 16.44 19.50 2.75
CA THR A 174 15.58 20.65 3.04
C THR A 174 14.63 20.37 4.19
N GLY A 175 14.27 21.40 4.92
CA GLY A 175 13.33 21.28 6.04
C GLY A 175 12.98 22.61 6.67
N THR A 176 12.18 22.54 7.73
CA THR A 176 11.80 23.69 8.55
C THR A 176 11.96 23.37 10.03
N THR A 177 12.25 24.37 10.82
CA THR A 177 12.33 24.33 12.28
C THR A 177 12.01 25.68 12.85
N GLU A 178 12.30 25.92 14.13
CA GLU A 178 12.18 27.23 14.73
C GLU A 178 13.08 28.26 14.02
N ALA A 179 12.58 29.47 13.86
CA ALA A 179 13.30 30.58 13.21
C ALA A 179 14.64 30.87 13.94
N ALA A 180 15.70 31.09 13.17
CA ALA A 180 17.06 31.30 13.65
C ALA A 180 17.71 30.17 14.46
N ALA A 181 17.08 29.00 14.63
CA ALA A 181 17.67 27.86 15.30
C ALA A 181 18.86 27.29 14.51
N SER A 182 19.80 26.68 15.22
CA SER A 182 20.90 25.90 14.63
C SER A 182 20.46 24.47 14.39
N VAL A 183 20.54 23.98 13.17
CA VAL A 183 20.11 22.62 12.76
C VAL A 183 21.32 21.71 12.62
N ARG A 184 21.36 20.65 13.41
CA ARG A 184 22.37 19.58 13.36
C ARG A 184 21.79 18.39 12.60
N VAL A 185 22.42 18.01 11.50
CA VAL A 185 22.00 16.89 10.67
C VAL A 185 22.88 15.67 10.94
N PHE A 186 22.27 14.49 11.02
CA PHE A 186 22.91 13.22 11.34
C PHE A 186 22.63 12.19 10.24
N THR A 187 23.52 11.24 10.08
CA THR A 187 23.27 10.02 9.29
C THR A 187 22.51 8.99 10.14
N GLY A 188 21.56 8.31 9.50
CA GLY A 188 20.71 7.31 10.16
C GLY A 188 19.52 7.90 10.91
N ALA A 189 18.86 7.01 11.65
CA ALA A 189 17.73 7.34 12.50
C ALA A 189 18.18 7.75 13.92
N GLY A 190 17.34 8.53 14.62
CA GLY A 190 17.50 8.80 16.05
C GLY A 190 18.55 9.83 16.42
N CYS A 191 19.17 10.54 15.46
CA CYS A 191 20.14 11.61 15.68
C CYS A 191 21.29 11.20 16.63
N ALA A 192 21.87 10.02 16.39
CA ALA A 192 22.96 9.46 17.18
C ALA A 192 24.32 9.83 16.60
N GLY A 193 25.34 9.91 17.48
CA GLY A 193 26.72 10.19 17.08
C GLY A 193 27.02 11.67 16.84
N THR A 194 28.04 11.94 16.02
CA THR A 194 28.46 13.31 15.66
C THR A 194 27.61 13.81 14.49
N PRO A 195 27.19 15.10 14.52
CA PRO A 195 26.48 15.68 13.39
C PRO A 195 27.34 15.64 12.12
N LEU A 196 26.74 15.27 11.00
CA LEU A 196 27.36 15.33 9.67
C LEU A 196 27.63 16.80 9.26
N THR A 197 26.66 17.65 9.53
CA THR A 197 26.75 19.09 9.26
C THR A 197 25.85 19.85 10.22
N THR A 198 26.16 21.16 10.35
CA THR A 198 25.33 22.09 11.13
C THR A 198 25.07 23.31 10.28
N VAL A 199 23.81 23.74 10.17
CA VAL A 199 23.36 24.90 9.41
C VAL A 199 22.42 25.75 10.23
N SER A 200 22.30 27.05 9.91
CA SER A 200 21.30 27.92 10.55
C SER A 200 20.00 27.90 9.77
N ALA A 201 18.89 27.82 10.47
CA ALA A 201 17.58 28.07 9.92
C ALA A 201 17.39 29.54 9.61
N HIS A 202 16.57 29.84 8.61
CA HIS A 202 16.24 31.23 8.21
C HIS A 202 15.58 32.00 9.37
N ALA A 203 16.04 33.22 9.60
CA ALA A 203 15.71 34.00 10.79
C ALA A 203 14.22 34.34 10.96
N THR A 204 13.42 34.25 9.90
CA THR A 204 11.98 34.57 9.98
C THR A 204 11.09 33.38 9.58
N THR A 205 11.54 32.48 8.69
CA THR A 205 10.73 31.38 8.18
C THR A 205 11.05 30.03 8.80
N GLY A 206 12.20 29.91 9.48
CA GLY A 206 12.70 28.66 10.01
C GLY A 206 13.13 27.63 8.94
N ALA A 207 13.11 27.99 7.66
CA ALA A 207 13.54 27.10 6.58
C ALA A 207 15.06 26.90 6.60
N PHE A 208 15.52 25.68 6.30
CA PHE A 208 16.94 25.38 6.19
C PHE A 208 17.25 24.47 5.01
N THR A 209 18.49 24.55 4.57
CA THR A 209 19.05 23.69 3.53
C THR A 209 20.44 23.24 4.00
N ALA A 210 20.63 21.93 4.12
CA ALA A 210 21.84 21.34 4.64
C ALA A 210 22.48 20.43 3.59
N PRO A 211 23.73 20.64 3.17
CA PRO A 211 24.44 19.71 2.30
C PRO A 211 24.69 18.40 3.04
N VAL A 212 24.37 17.30 2.38
CA VAL A 212 24.63 15.95 2.91
C VAL A 212 25.35 15.11 1.85
N THR A 213 25.97 14.02 2.27
CA THR A 213 26.67 13.10 1.35
C THR A 213 26.04 11.72 1.45
N ALA A 214 25.65 11.15 0.32
CA ALA A 214 25.16 9.78 0.20
C ALA A 214 26.27 8.86 -0.32
N ALA A 215 26.18 7.57 -0.02
CA ALA A 215 27.02 6.57 -0.65
C ALA A 215 26.51 6.27 -2.07
N ALA A 216 27.43 5.93 -2.98
CA ALA A 216 27.09 5.61 -4.36
C ALA A 216 26.19 4.36 -4.41
N ASN A 217 25.12 4.46 -5.20
CA ASN A 217 24.13 3.38 -5.44
C ASN A 217 23.60 2.75 -4.15
N ALA A 218 23.27 3.62 -3.19
CA ALA A 218 22.81 3.20 -1.87
C ALA A 218 21.70 4.10 -1.35
N THR A 219 20.94 3.57 -0.42
CA THR A 219 19.95 4.31 0.35
C THR A 219 20.59 4.89 1.61
N ALA A 220 20.48 6.20 1.79
CA ALA A 220 20.94 6.91 2.97
C ALA A 220 19.74 7.46 3.75
N LEU A 221 19.82 7.36 5.08
CA LEU A 221 18.86 7.94 5.99
C LEU A 221 19.48 9.14 6.68
N PHE A 222 18.72 10.23 6.83
CA PHE A 222 19.13 11.43 7.53
C PHE A 222 18.08 11.85 8.56
N SER A 223 18.55 12.37 9.68
CA SER A 223 17.71 12.91 10.75
C SER A 223 18.33 14.22 11.25
N ALA A 224 17.57 15.04 11.95
CA ALA A 224 18.02 16.34 12.41
C ALA A 224 17.52 16.71 13.82
N LYS A 225 18.30 17.54 14.52
CA LYS A 225 17.91 18.24 15.75
C LYS A 225 18.09 19.74 15.57
N ALA A 226 17.21 20.51 16.18
CA ALA A 226 17.35 21.94 16.29
C ALA A 226 17.94 22.32 17.65
N VAL A 227 18.67 23.40 17.68
CA VAL A 227 19.21 24.02 18.89
C VAL A 227 18.86 25.51 18.83
N ASP A 228 18.13 26.03 19.82
CA ASP A 228 17.77 27.43 19.90
C ASP A 228 18.93 28.34 20.36
N ALA A 229 18.66 29.62 20.49
CA ALA A 229 19.64 30.60 20.94
C ALA A 229 20.03 30.44 22.43
N ALA A 230 19.18 29.81 23.24
CA ALA A 230 19.43 29.49 24.64
C ALA A 230 20.24 28.21 24.84
N GLY A 231 20.40 27.42 23.79
CA GLY A 231 21.12 26.16 23.82
C GLY A 231 20.24 24.94 24.08
N ASN A 232 18.92 25.09 24.17
CA ASN A 232 18.03 23.94 24.33
C ASN A 232 17.97 23.13 23.03
N VAL A 233 17.90 21.81 23.16
CA VAL A 233 18.00 20.88 22.03
C VAL A 233 16.65 20.17 21.85
N SER A 234 16.15 20.18 20.63
CA SER A 234 14.89 19.52 20.24
C SER A 234 14.97 17.99 20.36
N ALA A 235 13.80 17.35 20.30
CA ALA A 235 13.72 15.95 19.92
C ALA A 235 14.28 15.73 18.50
N CYS A 236 14.64 14.47 18.20
CA CYS A 236 15.07 14.11 16.85
C CYS A 236 13.89 14.11 15.87
N SER A 237 14.11 14.58 14.65
CA SER A 237 13.14 14.52 13.56
C SER A 237 12.79 13.09 13.18
N ALA A 238 11.69 12.91 12.44
CA ALA A 238 11.52 11.75 11.57
C ALA A 238 12.68 11.68 10.56
N THR A 239 12.93 10.47 10.03
CA THR A 239 14.00 10.26 9.03
C THR A 239 13.55 10.71 7.65
N ALA A 240 14.47 11.30 6.89
CA ALA A 240 14.36 11.50 5.45
C ALA A 240 15.25 10.47 4.73
N THR A 241 14.69 9.82 3.72
CA THR A 241 15.38 8.80 2.93
C THR A 241 15.84 9.39 1.61
N TYR A 242 17.12 9.22 1.29
CA TYR A 242 17.69 9.58 0.00
C TYR A 242 18.27 8.35 -0.68
N VAL A 243 17.88 8.11 -1.93
CA VAL A 243 18.42 7.04 -2.76
C VAL A 243 19.34 7.67 -3.79
N HIS A 244 20.60 7.34 -3.72
CA HIS A 244 21.54 7.66 -4.78
C HIS A 244 21.54 6.53 -5.80
N ASP A 245 21.34 6.86 -7.07
CA ASP A 245 21.37 5.92 -8.18
C ASP A 245 21.99 6.58 -9.41
N ASN A 246 23.13 6.06 -9.85
CA ASN A 246 23.81 6.45 -11.08
C ASN A 246 23.95 5.28 -12.06
N VAL A 247 23.17 4.21 -11.86
CA VAL A 247 23.15 3.05 -12.75
C VAL A 247 22.08 3.28 -13.82
N ALA A 248 22.49 3.27 -15.07
CA ALA A 248 21.55 3.36 -16.18
C ALA A 248 20.62 2.14 -16.19
N PRO A 249 19.32 2.31 -16.43
CA PRO A 249 18.40 1.19 -16.57
C PRO A 249 18.79 0.32 -17.77
N PRO A 250 18.46 -0.99 -17.76
CA PRO A 250 18.68 -1.86 -18.90
C PRO A 250 17.96 -1.35 -20.15
N LEU A 251 18.40 -1.84 -21.31
CA LEU A 251 17.73 -1.55 -22.57
C LEU A 251 16.28 -2.03 -22.51
N PRO A 252 15.30 -1.20 -22.90
CA PRO A 252 13.92 -1.66 -23.00
C PRO A 252 13.80 -2.75 -24.06
N THR A 253 13.06 -3.80 -23.73
CA THR A 253 12.79 -4.92 -24.64
C THR A 253 11.41 -4.78 -25.23
N PHE A 254 11.30 -4.80 -26.54
CA PHE A 254 10.02 -4.80 -27.22
C PHE A 254 9.33 -6.16 -27.09
N LEU A 255 8.06 -6.13 -26.70
CA LEU A 255 7.21 -7.31 -26.69
C LEU A 255 6.42 -7.37 -28.00
N PRO A 256 6.44 -8.51 -28.72
CA PRO A 256 5.79 -8.63 -30.01
C PRO A 256 4.30 -8.30 -29.98
N GLY A 257 3.83 -7.73 -31.08
CA GLY A 257 2.44 -7.32 -31.27
C GLY A 257 2.12 -5.94 -30.69
N ILE A 258 1.36 -5.18 -31.46
CA ILE A 258 0.77 -3.91 -31.03
C ILE A 258 -0.68 -4.15 -30.58
N ILE A 259 -1.15 -3.28 -29.70
CA ILE A 259 -2.55 -3.31 -29.25
C ILE A 259 -3.30 -2.18 -29.93
N PRO A 260 -4.45 -2.44 -30.57
CA PRO A 260 -5.31 -1.38 -31.11
C PRO A 260 -5.68 -0.35 -30.07
N PHE A 261 -5.62 0.92 -30.45
CA PHE A 261 -5.96 2.02 -29.56
C PHE A 261 -6.79 3.06 -30.32
N SER A 262 -8.00 3.35 -29.85
CA SER A 262 -9.00 4.13 -30.60
C SER A 262 -9.17 5.55 -30.10
N VAL A 263 -8.19 6.15 -29.45
CA VAL A 263 -8.23 7.55 -28.98
C VAL A 263 -7.37 8.43 -29.90
N PRO A 264 -7.96 9.19 -30.84
CA PRO A 264 -7.19 10.06 -31.73
C PRO A 264 -6.30 11.04 -30.97
N PRO A 265 -5.07 11.32 -31.47
CA PRO A 265 -4.52 10.92 -32.78
C PRO A 265 -3.84 9.55 -32.80
N PHE A 266 -3.83 8.81 -31.70
CA PHE A 266 -3.15 7.52 -31.60
C PHE A 266 -4.02 6.39 -32.10
N VAL A 267 -3.42 5.39 -32.71
CA VAL A 267 -4.12 4.25 -33.32
C VAL A 267 -3.67 2.90 -32.75
N ALA A 268 -2.55 2.87 -32.05
CA ALA A 268 -2.03 1.66 -31.44
C ALA A 268 -1.17 1.95 -30.19
N MET A 269 -0.92 0.91 -29.42
CA MET A 269 0.04 0.91 -28.32
C MET A 269 1.09 -0.19 -28.53
N ALA A 270 2.35 0.17 -28.40
CA ALA A 270 3.46 -0.79 -28.31
C ALA A 270 3.80 -1.07 -26.85
N ARG A 271 4.24 -2.31 -26.59
CA ARG A 271 4.59 -2.78 -25.26
C ARG A 271 6.10 -2.90 -25.13
N MET A 272 6.64 -2.27 -24.09
CA MET A 272 8.07 -2.32 -23.78
C MET A 272 8.27 -2.86 -22.38
N GLN A 273 9.08 -3.89 -22.24
CA GLN A 273 9.53 -4.39 -20.94
C GLN A 273 10.75 -3.59 -20.50
N THR A 274 10.73 -3.08 -19.29
CA THR A 274 11.84 -2.38 -18.64
C THR A 274 11.71 -2.55 -17.11
N GLU A 275 12.53 -1.86 -16.34
CA GLU A 275 12.41 -1.87 -14.87
C GLU A 275 11.20 -1.08 -14.37
N LEU A 276 10.85 -1.33 -13.11
CA LEU A 276 9.73 -0.65 -12.46
C LEU A 276 9.91 0.87 -12.40
N GLY A 277 8.87 1.60 -12.75
CA GLY A 277 8.86 3.06 -12.67
C GLY A 277 9.75 3.76 -13.70
N VAL A 278 10.47 2.99 -14.54
CA VAL A 278 11.30 3.52 -15.62
C VAL A 278 10.42 4.06 -16.74
N GLY A 279 10.76 5.24 -17.25
CA GLY A 279 10.12 5.84 -18.40
C GLY A 279 10.78 5.38 -19.70
N VAL A 280 9.98 5.03 -20.71
CA VAL A 280 10.47 4.74 -22.06
C VAL A 280 10.14 5.92 -22.96
N LEU A 281 11.16 6.37 -23.68
CA LEU A 281 11.10 7.52 -24.59
C LEU A 281 11.29 7.02 -26.03
N LEU A 282 10.49 7.56 -26.96
CA LEU A 282 10.49 7.20 -28.38
C LEU A 282 11.24 8.27 -29.19
N PHE A 283 12.06 7.82 -30.12
CA PHE A 283 12.91 8.66 -30.96
C PHE A 283 12.83 8.24 -32.42
N THR A 284 13.15 9.18 -33.31
CA THR A 284 13.19 8.97 -34.76
C THR A 284 14.61 8.72 -35.32
N ASN A 285 15.62 8.76 -34.44
CA ASN A 285 17.01 8.55 -34.86
C ASN A 285 17.76 7.59 -33.91
N ALA A 286 18.75 6.90 -34.47
CA ALA A 286 19.56 5.88 -33.78
C ALA A 286 20.38 6.39 -32.60
N ALA A 287 20.60 7.70 -32.48
CA ALA A 287 21.29 8.31 -31.35
C ALA A 287 20.34 8.65 -30.18
N CYS A 288 19.03 8.42 -30.32
CA CYS A 288 17.99 8.81 -29.34
C CYS A 288 18.07 10.28 -28.92
N THR A 289 18.33 11.18 -29.88
CA THR A 289 18.46 12.62 -29.65
C THR A 289 17.29 13.42 -30.20
N VAL A 290 16.51 12.85 -31.15
CA VAL A 290 15.35 13.48 -31.77
C VAL A 290 14.10 12.77 -31.30
N PRO A 291 13.33 13.33 -30.34
CA PRO A 291 12.11 12.71 -29.86
C PRO A 291 11.08 12.52 -30.98
N ALA A 292 10.36 11.40 -30.96
CA ALA A 292 9.27 11.18 -31.89
C ALA A 292 8.11 12.15 -31.60
N PRO A 293 7.45 12.68 -32.65
CA PRO A 293 6.35 13.64 -32.47
C PRO A 293 5.22 13.06 -31.64
N MET A 294 4.66 13.86 -30.74
CA MET A 294 3.49 13.53 -29.93
C MET A 294 3.62 12.23 -29.12
N SER A 295 4.83 11.77 -28.83
CA SER A 295 5.08 10.56 -28.04
C SER A 295 5.47 10.95 -26.62
N PRO A 296 4.52 10.95 -25.66
CA PRO A 296 4.84 11.18 -24.27
C PRO A 296 5.71 10.05 -23.71
N GLU A 297 6.46 10.34 -22.66
CA GLU A 297 7.21 9.31 -21.93
C GLU A 297 6.23 8.25 -21.39
N ALA A 298 6.39 7.01 -21.80
CA ALA A 298 5.62 5.89 -21.31
C ALA A 298 6.29 5.32 -20.05
N ARG A 299 5.65 5.47 -18.88
CA ARG A 299 6.22 4.94 -17.65
C ARG A 299 5.80 3.49 -17.41
N ALA A 300 6.78 2.67 -17.12
CA ALA A 300 6.56 1.30 -16.70
C ALA A 300 5.86 1.29 -15.34
N GLY A 301 4.72 0.61 -15.31
CA GLY A 301 4.00 0.34 -14.07
C GLY A 301 4.72 -0.69 -13.19
N THR A 302 4.03 -1.18 -12.17
CA THR A 302 4.55 -2.19 -11.22
C THR A 302 4.92 -3.53 -11.86
N THR A 303 4.58 -3.73 -13.12
CA THR A 303 4.93 -4.91 -13.92
C THR A 303 6.22 -4.73 -14.73
N GLY A 304 6.82 -3.54 -14.71
CA GLY A 304 7.92 -3.20 -15.62
C GLY A 304 7.46 -2.96 -17.07
N LEU A 305 6.14 -2.93 -17.33
CA LEU A 305 5.58 -2.68 -18.66
C LEU A 305 5.33 -1.19 -18.88
N ALA A 306 5.92 -0.65 -19.91
CA ALA A 306 5.61 0.66 -20.47
C ALA A 306 4.74 0.51 -21.72
N MET A 307 3.60 1.22 -21.76
CA MET A 307 2.67 1.24 -22.87
C MET A 307 2.89 2.51 -23.68
N MET A 308 3.44 2.36 -24.88
CA MET A 308 3.80 3.47 -25.73
C MET A 308 2.75 3.71 -26.81
N LEU A 309 2.19 4.92 -26.81
CA LEU A 309 1.19 5.33 -27.80
C LEU A 309 1.84 5.61 -29.15
N LEU A 310 1.27 5.08 -30.23
CA LEU A 310 1.77 5.20 -31.59
C LEU A 310 0.77 5.95 -32.48
N LEU A 311 1.33 6.84 -33.31
CA LEU A 311 0.60 7.50 -34.37
C LEU A 311 0.52 6.58 -35.62
N PRO A 312 -0.44 6.78 -36.54
CA PRO A 312 -0.52 6.02 -37.80
C PRO A 312 0.82 6.03 -38.60
N THR A 313 1.49 7.16 -38.61
CA THR A 313 2.79 7.33 -39.30
C THR A 313 3.96 6.61 -38.63
N GLN A 314 3.78 6.15 -37.40
CA GLN A 314 4.82 5.48 -36.62
C GLN A 314 4.74 3.94 -36.74
N LEU A 315 3.63 3.39 -37.19
CA LEU A 315 3.41 1.94 -37.28
C LEU A 315 4.42 1.24 -38.22
N ASN A 316 4.73 1.86 -39.34
CA ASN A 316 5.65 1.31 -40.35
C ASN A 316 7.03 1.99 -40.33
N ALA A 317 7.32 2.82 -39.34
CA ALA A 317 8.58 3.55 -39.25
C ALA A 317 9.59 2.79 -38.40
N GLN A 318 10.87 2.82 -38.78
CA GLN A 318 11.92 2.43 -37.86
C GLN A 318 12.07 3.51 -36.81
N LEU A 319 11.81 3.15 -35.59
CA LEU A 319 11.87 4.01 -34.40
C LEU A 319 12.98 3.53 -33.46
N PHE A 320 13.27 4.32 -32.45
CA PHE A 320 14.31 4.00 -31.48
C PHE A 320 13.76 4.34 -30.08
N VAL A 321 14.16 3.56 -29.10
CA VAL A 321 13.72 3.74 -27.71
C VAL A 321 14.92 3.77 -26.77
N SER A 322 14.76 4.55 -25.71
CA SER A 322 15.70 4.60 -24.58
C SER A 322 14.89 4.65 -23.30
N ALA A 323 15.34 3.92 -22.30
CA ALA A 323 14.75 3.92 -20.96
C ALA A 323 15.36 5.04 -20.10
N ARG A 324 14.57 5.63 -19.21
CA ARG A 324 15.01 6.63 -18.23
C ARG A 324 14.43 6.28 -16.86
N ASP A 325 15.28 6.07 -15.89
CA ASP A 325 14.87 5.80 -14.52
C ASP A 325 14.39 7.06 -13.76
N ALA A 326 13.98 6.87 -12.52
CA ALA A 326 13.52 7.96 -11.67
C ALA A 326 14.67 8.89 -11.21
N ALA A 327 15.91 8.39 -11.21
CA ALA A 327 17.11 9.18 -10.90
C ALA A 327 17.57 10.04 -12.09
N GLY A 328 17.03 9.79 -13.28
CA GLY A 328 17.33 10.50 -14.52
C GLY A 328 18.39 9.83 -15.41
N ASN A 329 18.93 8.66 -15.00
CA ASN A 329 19.89 7.91 -15.82
C ASN A 329 19.18 7.35 -17.06
N ARG A 330 19.92 7.29 -18.18
CA ARG A 330 19.36 6.79 -19.44
C ARG A 330 20.08 5.53 -19.90
N SER A 331 19.31 4.56 -20.40
CA SER A 331 19.85 3.41 -21.11
C SER A 331 20.47 3.81 -22.44
N GLY A 332 21.18 2.87 -23.06
CA GLY A 332 21.50 2.95 -24.50
C GLY A 332 20.22 3.07 -25.35
N CYS A 333 20.44 3.33 -26.62
CA CYS A 333 19.39 3.45 -27.63
C CYS A 333 19.22 2.12 -28.37
N VAL A 334 18.00 1.62 -28.52
CA VAL A 334 17.71 0.38 -29.24
C VAL A 334 16.69 0.62 -30.35
N ALA A 335 16.92 0.01 -31.50
CA ALA A 335 16.00 0.07 -32.64
C ALA A 335 14.70 -0.67 -32.30
N PHE A 336 13.60 -0.12 -32.73
CA PHE A 336 12.26 -0.63 -32.50
C PHE A 336 11.43 -0.49 -33.79
N GLN A 337 10.77 -1.55 -34.18
CA GLN A 337 9.80 -1.53 -35.27
C GLN A 337 8.49 -2.13 -34.75
N PRO A 338 7.38 -1.38 -34.78
CA PRO A 338 6.07 -1.91 -34.43
C PRO A 338 5.72 -3.11 -35.31
N GLY A 339 5.23 -4.17 -34.73
CA GLY A 339 4.79 -5.38 -35.47
C GLY A 339 3.27 -5.45 -35.58
N CYS A 340 2.76 -6.56 -36.07
CA CYS A 340 1.31 -6.82 -36.22
C CYS A 340 0.57 -6.76 -34.87
N GLU A 341 -0.71 -6.39 -34.94
CA GLU A 341 -1.64 -6.53 -33.82
C GLU A 341 -1.68 -7.99 -33.29
N VAL A 342 -1.98 -8.14 -32.01
CA VAL A 342 -2.20 -9.49 -31.45
C VAL A 342 -3.34 -10.16 -32.18
N GLY A 343 -3.08 -11.32 -32.78
CA GLY A 343 -4.05 -12.05 -33.58
C GLY A 343 -4.08 -11.68 -35.07
N MET A 344 -3.24 -10.74 -35.53
CA MET A 344 -3.03 -10.46 -36.94
C MET A 344 -1.63 -10.93 -37.36
N GLY A 345 -1.45 -11.27 -38.63
CA GLY A 345 -0.19 -11.70 -39.20
C GLY A 345 0.08 -11.02 -40.55
N ASP A 346 1.34 -10.62 -40.79
CA ASP A 346 1.86 -10.30 -42.11
C ASP A 346 2.26 -11.66 -42.75
N CYS A 347 1.32 -12.27 -43.43
CA CYS A 347 1.47 -13.63 -43.96
C CYS A 347 2.06 -13.69 -45.35
N ASP A 348 2.16 -12.58 -46.05
CA ASP A 348 2.84 -12.48 -47.33
C ASP A 348 4.24 -11.85 -47.22
N GLY A 349 4.62 -11.37 -46.06
CA GLY A 349 5.94 -10.77 -45.80
C GLY A 349 6.13 -9.39 -46.43
N ASN A 350 5.02 -8.74 -46.81
CA ASN A 350 5.06 -7.44 -47.48
C ASN A 350 4.71 -6.32 -46.48
N PRO A 351 5.64 -5.60 -45.92
CA PRO A 351 5.37 -4.55 -44.92
C PRO A 351 4.58 -3.36 -45.48
N ALA A 352 4.32 -3.29 -46.79
CA ALA A 352 3.60 -2.16 -47.42
C ALA A 352 2.08 -2.31 -47.30
N ASN A 353 1.54 -3.53 -47.16
CA ASN A 353 0.11 -3.79 -46.93
C ASN A 353 -0.19 -4.12 -45.44
N GLY A 354 0.84 -4.25 -44.62
CA GLY A 354 0.70 -4.44 -43.20
C GLY A 354 0.35 -5.88 -42.78
N CYS A 355 -0.45 -6.04 -41.76
CA CYS A 355 -0.85 -7.33 -41.25
C CYS A 355 -2.26 -7.66 -41.73
N GLU A 356 -2.34 -8.41 -42.81
CA GLU A 356 -3.57 -8.64 -43.57
C GLU A 356 -4.37 -9.86 -43.14
N ALA A 357 -3.74 -10.83 -42.48
CA ALA A 357 -4.37 -12.07 -42.06
C ALA A 357 -4.85 -12.02 -40.61
N ASN A 358 -6.09 -12.37 -40.35
CA ASN A 358 -6.63 -12.52 -39.00
C ASN A 358 -6.41 -13.96 -38.51
N LEU A 359 -5.34 -14.18 -37.79
CA LEU A 359 -4.93 -15.50 -37.25
C LEU A 359 -5.96 -16.12 -36.27
N LEU A 360 -6.91 -15.35 -35.78
CA LEU A 360 -7.92 -15.84 -34.85
C LEU A 360 -9.17 -16.40 -35.54
N SER A 361 -9.43 -16.01 -36.79
CA SER A 361 -10.65 -16.39 -37.52
C SER A 361 -10.44 -16.79 -38.97
N ASP A 362 -9.26 -16.61 -39.51
CA ASP A 362 -8.98 -16.97 -40.91
C ASP A 362 -8.63 -18.47 -40.97
N GLU A 363 -9.48 -19.22 -41.73
CA GLU A 363 -9.34 -20.66 -41.91
C GLU A 363 -8.07 -21.05 -42.68
N ALA A 364 -7.50 -20.15 -43.48
CA ALA A 364 -6.25 -20.37 -44.21
C ALA A 364 -4.98 -20.04 -43.41
N ASN A 365 -5.12 -19.28 -42.27
CA ASN A 365 -4.03 -18.79 -41.45
C ASN A 365 -4.33 -18.96 -39.97
N CYS A 366 -4.98 -20.05 -39.57
CA CYS A 366 -5.48 -20.23 -38.21
C CYS A 366 -4.35 -20.45 -37.21
N GLY A 367 -4.23 -19.54 -36.25
CA GLY A 367 -3.19 -19.54 -35.21
C GLY A 367 -1.82 -19.05 -35.67
N THR A 368 -1.40 -19.41 -36.87
CA THR A 368 -0.18 -18.95 -37.51
C THR A 368 -0.34 -18.88 -39.02
N CYS A 369 0.45 -18.02 -39.68
CA CYS A 369 0.44 -17.89 -41.12
C CYS A 369 0.63 -19.23 -41.81
N GLY A 370 -0.21 -19.53 -42.82
CA GLY A 370 -0.16 -20.75 -43.60
C GLY A 370 -0.76 -22.00 -42.96
N THR A 371 -1.30 -21.88 -41.75
CA THR A 371 -2.02 -22.99 -41.09
C THR A 371 -3.44 -23.05 -41.60
N THR A 372 -3.72 -23.95 -42.55
CA THR A 372 -5.06 -24.15 -43.10
C THR A 372 -5.83 -25.21 -42.30
N CYS A 373 -7.04 -24.86 -41.90
CA CYS A 373 -7.93 -25.78 -41.21
C CYS A 373 -8.52 -26.81 -42.22
N GLY A 374 -8.43 -28.09 -41.93
CA GLY A 374 -9.02 -29.15 -42.75
C GLY A 374 -10.49 -29.41 -42.41
N GLY A 375 -11.36 -29.51 -43.40
CA GLY A 375 -12.73 -30.00 -43.23
C GLY A 375 -12.81 -31.52 -43.20
N ALA A 376 -13.87 -32.09 -42.60
CA ALA A 376 -14.20 -33.50 -42.61
C ALA A 376 -15.57 -33.79 -43.23
N ALA A 377 -15.95 -35.06 -43.38
CA ALA A 377 -17.24 -35.42 -43.96
C ALA A 377 -18.43 -34.81 -43.17
N SER A 378 -19.31 -34.11 -43.87
CA SER A 378 -20.47 -33.40 -43.29
C SER A 378 -20.11 -32.32 -42.24
N ALA A 379 -18.88 -31.79 -42.27
CA ALA A 379 -18.40 -30.75 -41.36
C ALA A 379 -17.56 -29.70 -42.14
N ASN A 380 -17.74 -28.45 -41.85
CA ASN A 380 -16.93 -27.36 -42.37
C ASN A 380 -15.74 -27.09 -41.44
N ALA A 381 -14.60 -26.75 -42.05
CA ALA A 381 -13.50 -26.21 -41.26
C ALA A 381 -13.90 -24.87 -40.67
N VAL A 382 -13.52 -24.63 -39.44
CA VAL A 382 -13.67 -23.31 -38.76
C VAL A 382 -12.41 -22.98 -38.03
N CYS A 383 -11.99 -21.74 -38.10
CA CYS A 383 -10.95 -21.21 -37.24
C CYS A 383 -11.61 -20.48 -36.08
N GLY A 384 -11.46 -20.99 -34.89
CA GLY A 384 -11.97 -20.36 -33.64
C GLY A 384 -10.85 -19.97 -32.70
N VAL A 385 -10.64 -18.68 -32.51
CA VAL A 385 -9.61 -18.11 -31.62
C VAL A 385 -8.21 -18.74 -31.86
N GLY A 386 -7.82 -18.82 -33.13
CA GLY A 386 -6.49 -19.33 -33.52
C GLY A 386 -6.34 -20.86 -33.45
N THR A 387 -7.42 -21.59 -33.28
CA THR A 387 -7.42 -23.07 -33.25
C THR A 387 -8.39 -23.61 -34.29
N CYS A 388 -7.93 -24.57 -35.09
CA CYS A 388 -8.77 -25.25 -36.07
C CYS A 388 -9.81 -26.15 -35.38
N GLY A 389 -11.05 -26.06 -35.82
CA GLY A 389 -12.16 -26.89 -35.36
C GLY A 389 -13.05 -27.31 -36.53
N LEU A 390 -14.08 -28.11 -36.21
CA LEU A 390 -15.11 -28.50 -37.15
C LEU A 390 -16.47 -27.96 -36.72
N GLY A 391 -17.17 -27.38 -37.63
CA GLY A 391 -18.57 -26.98 -37.47
C GLY A 391 -19.48 -27.97 -38.23
N CYS A 392 -20.37 -28.68 -37.54
CA CYS A 392 -21.31 -29.61 -38.15
C CYS A 392 -22.26 -28.86 -39.12
N ALA A 393 -22.52 -29.44 -40.30
CA ALA A 393 -23.53 -28.92 -41.21
C ALA A 393 -24.92 -28.96 -40.55
N VAL A 394 -25.84 -28.04 -40.95
CA VAL A 394 -27.20 -28.03 -40.40
C VAL A 394 -27.87 -29.36 -40.56
N GLY A 395 -28.27 -29.98 -39.46
CA GLY A 395 -28.91 -31.31 -39.43
C GLY A 395 -27.98 -32.51 -39.34
N THR A 396 -26.68 -32.29 -39.11
CA THR A 396 -25.74 -33.35 -38.75
C THR A 396 -25.15 -33.11 -37.37
N PHE A 397 -24.75 -34.22 -36.68
CA PHE A 397 -24.31 -34.18 -35.30
C PHE A 397 -23.07 -35.09 -35.11
N ASP A 398 -22.06 -34.56 -34.44
CA ASP A 398 -20.92 -35.35 -33.95
C ASP A 398 -21.33 -35.99 -32.63
N CYS A 399 -21.54 -37.31 -32.63
CA CYS A 399 -22.06 -38.01 -31.47
C CYS A 399 -20.99 -38.74 -30.64
N ASP A 400 -19.77 -38.83 -31.14
CA ASP A 400 -18.66 -39.47 -30.44
C ASP A 400 -17.51 -38.51 -30.09
N GLY A 401 -17.61 -37.25 -30.53
CA GLY A 401 -16.61 -36.21 -30.25
C GLY A 401 -15.29 -36.44 -31.00
N ASN A 402 -15.27 -37.25 -32.02
CA ASN A 402 -14.07 -37.59 -32.77
C ASN A 402 -14.00 -36.79 -34.08
N ALA A 403 -13.28 -35.69 -34.04
CA ALA A 403 -13.10 -34.80 -35.19
C ALA A 403 -12.51 -35.48 -36.45
N ALA A 404 -11.94 -36.69 -36.34
CA ALA A 404 -11.35 -37.38 -37.46
C ALA A 404 -12.40 -38.07 -38.37
N ASN A 405 -13.59 -38.43 -37.87
CA ASN A 405 -14.69 -39.01 -38.65
C ASN A 405 -15.80 -37.98 -38.99
N GLY A 406 -15.73 -36.74 -38.42
CA GLY A 406 -16.65 -35.66 -38.75
C GLY A 406 -17.97 -35.73 -38.02
N CYS A 407 -19.04 -35.26 -38.67
CA CYS A 407 -20.40 -35.28 -38.09
C CYS A 407 -21.19 -36.46 -38.69
N GLU A 408 -21.14 -37.60 -37.98
CA GLU A 408 -21.57 -38.90 -38.48
C GLU A 408 -23.05 -39.23 -38.32
N SER A 409 -23.80 -38.43 -37.55
CA SER A 409 -25.22 -38.68 -37.29
C SER A 409 -26.11 -37.63 -37.97
N ALA A 410 -27.18 -38.06 -38.67
CA ALA A 410 -28.23 -37.23 -39.22
C ALA A 410 -29.38 -37.00 -38.23
N THR A 411 -29.29 -37.56 -37.01
CA THR A 411 -30.26 -37.38 -35.95
C THR A 411 -29.54 -36.95 -34.68
N ALA A 412 -30.22 -36.15 -33.87
CA ALA A 412 -29.65 -35.79 -32.57
C ALA A 412 -29.23 -37.01 -31.77
N CYS A 413 -28.06 -36.96 -31.18
CA CYS A 413 -27.48 -38.08 -30.45
C CYS A 413 -28.42 -38.55 -29.32
N ALA A 414 -28.62 -39.90 -29.18
CA ALA A 414 -29.43 -40.43 -28.09
C ALA A 414 -28.81 -40.03 -26.73
N PRO A 415 -29.58 -39.62 -25.74
CA PRO A 415 -29.03 -39.26 -24.42
C PRO A 415 -28.41 -40.51 -23.79
N SER A 416 -27.08 -40.54 -23.74
CA SER A 416 -26.41 -41.37 -22.72
C SER A 416 -26.84 -40.83 -21.36
N THR A 417 -26.91 -41.64 -20.32
CA THR A 417 -27.22 -41.21 -18.95
C THR A 417 -26.31 -40.05 -18.58
N CYS A 418 -26.83 -38.86 -18.77
CA CYS A 418 -26.07 -37.65 -18.50
C CYS A 418 -25.89 -37.54 -16.98
N SER A 419 -24.67 -37.57 -16.51
CA SER A 419 -24.38 -37.44 -15.08
C SER A 419 -23.15 -36.57 -14.87
N VAL A 420 -23.34 -35.50 -14.12
CA VAL A 420 -22.27 -34.61 -13.69
C VAL A 420 -21.51 -35.20 -12.51
N ASN A 421 -20.20 -35.30 -12.63
CA ASN A 421 -19.34 -35.63 -11.49
C ASN A 421 -18.66 -34.37 -10.93
N PRO A 422 -19.13 -33.83 -9.78
CA PRO A 422 -18.63 -32.59 -9.24
C PRO A 422 -17.13 -32.57 -8.99
N PHE A 423 -16.51 -33.67 -8.69
CA PHE A 423 -15.06 -33.80 -8.43
C PHE A 423 -14.20 -33.92 -9.69
N GLN A 424 -14.82 -34.00 -10.84
CA GLN A 424 -14.11 -34.07 -12.12
C GLN A 424 -14.34 -32.84 -12.99
N GLU A 425 -15.33 -31.99 -12.67
CA GLU A 425 -15.69 -30.85 -13.51
C GLU A 425 -16.05 -29.57 -12.75
N LEU A 426 -16.28 -29.62 -11.42
CA LEU A 426 -16.62 -28.44 -10.62
C LEU A 426 -15.56 -28.08 -9.59
N LEU A 427 -15.05 -29.07 -8.85
CA LEU A 427 -14.02 -28.87 -7.81
C LEU A 427 -13.02 -30.03 -7.88
N ILE A 428 -11.96 -29.82 -8.61
CA ILE A 428 -10.96 -30.83 -8.92
C ILE A 428 -9.81 -30.75 -7.91
N THR A 429 -9.76 -31.72 -6.99
CA THR A 429 -8.72 -31.85 -5.94
C THR A 429 -7.92 -33.14 -6.04
N ASP A 430 -8.16 -33.95 -7.08
CA ASP A 430 -7.50 -35.22 -7.29
C ASP A 430 -5.99 -35.01 -7.47
N LEU A 431 -5.19 -35.87 -6.80
CA LEU A 431 -3.73 -35.76 -6.81
C LEU A 431 -3.14 -35.94 -8.20
N SER A 432 -3.75 -36.74 -9.07
CA SER A 432 -3.29 -36.88 -10.45
C SER A 432 -3.37 -35.58 -11.26
N VAL A 433 -4.14 -34.60 -10.78
CA VAL A 433 -4.30 -33.29 -11.38
C VAL A 433 -3.49 -32.25 -10.62
N VAL A 434 -3.72 -32.10 -9.29
CA VAL A 434 -3.10 -31.04 -8.51
C VAL A 434 -1.62 -31.32 -8.16
N GLU A 435 -1.12 -32.50 -8.48
CA GLU A 435 0.31 -32.88 -8.42
C GLU A 435 0.84 -33.39 -9.76
N ASP A 436 0.16 -33.12 -10.89
CA ASP A 436 0.67 -33.47 -12.20
C ASP A 436 2.04 -32.78 -12.44
N PRO A 437 3.12 -33.57 -12.54
CA PRO A 437 4.47 -33.01 -12.61
C PRO A 437 4.71 -32.17 -13.87
N VAL A 438 3.95 -32.38 -14.93
CA VAL A 438 4.06 -31.60 -16.17
C VAL A 438 3.45 -30.19 -16.00
N ARG A 439 2.37 -30.10 -15.20
CA ARG A 439 1.56 -28.87 -15.11
C ARG A 439 1.74 -28.10 -13.81
N THR A 440 2.20 -28.75 -12.76
CA THR A 440 2.31 -28.14 -11.41
C THR A 440 3.75 -27.91 -10.95
N THR A 441 4.74 -28.17 -11.82
CA THR A 441 6.15 -27.92 -11.53
C THR A 441 6.83 -27.09 -12.63
N GLY A 442 7.89 -26.39 -12.29
CA GLY A 442 8.67 -25.60 -13.24
C GLY A 442 7.84 -24.53 -13.95
N ALA A 443 7.84 -24.58 -15.27
CA ALA A 443 7.02 -23.70 -16.12
C ALA A 443 5.64 -24.29 -16.46
N GLY A 444 5.17 -25.27 -15.70
CA GLY A 444 3.88 -25.93 -15.92
C GLY A 444 2.71 -24.95 -15.83
N ALA A 445 1.65 -25.21 -16.60
CA ALA A 445 0.53 -24.27 -16.81
C ALA A 445 -0.21 -23.90 -15.51
N TRP A 446 -0.19 -24.77 -14.50
CA TRP A 446 -0.93 -24.59 -13.25
C TRP A 446 -0.04 -24.24 -12.06
N THR A 447 1.19 -23.79 -12.32
CA THR A 447 2.05 -23.25 -11.25
C THR A 447 1.66 -21.82 -10.90
N PHE A 448 1.83 -21.45 -9.64
CA PHE A 448 1.65 -20.06 -9.19
C PHE A 448 2.44 -19.09 -10.08
N GLY A 449 3.70 -19.42 -10.37
CA GLY A 449 4.57 -18.56 -11.18
C GLY A 449 4.08 -18.37 -12.62
N THR A 450 3.56 -19.43 -13.24
CA THR A 450 2.99 -19.33 -14.59
C THR A 450 1.72 -18.48 -14.58
N LEU A 451 0.80 -18.71 -13.63
CA LEU A 451 -0.43 -17.90 -13.55
C LEU A 451 -0.14 -16.42 -13.30
N MET A 452 0.82 -16.12 -12.43
CA MET A 452 1.27 -14.73 -12.22
C MET A 452 1.92 -14.13 -13.46
N ARG A 453 2.70 -14.90 -14.21
CA ARG A 453 3.31 -14.44 -15.47
C ARG A 453 2.25 -14.19 -16.54
N GLU A 454 1.31 -15.11 -16.71
CA GLU A 454 0.21 -14.95 -17.69
C GLU A 454 -0.68 -13.74 -17.32
N MET A 455 -1.02 -13.57 -16.03
CA MET A 455 -1.72 -12.39 -15.53
C MET A 455 -0.96 -11.09 -15.86
N SER A 456 0.37 -11.13 -15.76
CA SER A 456 1.26 -10.00 -16.04
C SER A 456 1.59 -9.86 -17.54
N GLY A 457 0.81 -10.44 -18.44
CA GLY A 457 1.00 -10.33 -19.88
C GLY A 457 2.24 -11.08 -20.41
N GLY A 458 2.64 -12.16 -19.77
CA GLY A 458 3.78 -12.99 -20.13
C GLY A 458 5.12 -12.52 -19.58
N MET A 459 5.15 -11.45 -18.80
CA MET A 459 6.37 -10.84 -18.25
C MET A 459 6.84 -11.49 -16.94
N ASP A 460 8.05 -11.11 -16.47
CA ASP A 460 8.52 -11.48 -15.13
C ASP A 460 7.54 -10.95 -14.06
N PRO A 461 6.86 -11.81 -13.32
CA PRO A 461 5.91 -11.39 -12.32
C PRO A 461 6.53 -10.98 -10.98
N SER A 462 7.86 -11.09 -10.81
CA SER A 462 8.56 -10.78 -9.56
C SER A 462 8.20 -9.40 -8.99
N PRO A 463 8.16 -8.32 -9.78
CA PRO A 463 7.78 -7.01 -9.28
C PRO A 463 6.33 -6.94 -8.77
N VAL A 464 5.41 -7.57 -9.50
CA VAL A 464 3.99 -7.60 -9.13
C VAL A 464 3.80 -8.37 -7.82
N VAL A 465 4.44 -9.52 -7.69
CA VAL A 465 4.37 -10.36 -6.49
C VAL A 465 4.96 -9.63 -5.28
N ARG A 466 6.12 -8.99 -5.43
CA ARG A 466 6.71 -8.21 -4.34
C ARG A 466 5.85 -7.02 -3.92
N ALA A 467 5.31 -6.28 -4.89
CA ALA A 467 4.40 -5.17 -4.60
C ALA A 467 3.15 -5.66 -3.85
N TRP A 468 2.60 -6.78 -4.29
CA TRP A 468 1.47 -7.43 -3.63
C TRP A 468 1.80 -7.88 -2.21
N LEU A 469 2.90 -8.60 -1.98
CA LEU A 469 3.32 -9.05 -0.64
C LEU A 469 3.59 -7.86 0.32
N ARG A 470 4.07 -6.73 -0.17
CA ARG A 470 4.27 -5.51 0.63
C ARG A 470 2.97 -4.88 1.12
N THR A 471 1.83 -5.20 0.52
CA THR A 471 0.54 -4.67 0.99
C THR A 471 0.19 -5.14 2.42
N TRP A 472 0.77 -6.25 2.88
CA TRP A 472 0.62 -6.71 4.26
C TRP A 472 1.52 -5.99 5.26
N GLU A 473 2.61 -5.38 4.79
CA GLU A 473 3.58 -4.73 5.68
C GLU A 473 3.11 -3.34 6.13
N GLN A 474 2.18 -2.74 5.42
CA GLN A 474 1.68 -1.39 5.68
C GLN A 474 0.14 -1.36 5.72
N PRO A 475 -0.46 -0.44 6.50
CA PRO A 475 -1.91 -0.26 6.47
C PRO A 475 -2.38 0.10 5.06
N GLN A 476 -3.47 -0.51 4.61
CA GLN A 476 -4.11 -0.18 3.32
C GLN A 476 -5.34 0.68 3.58
N VAL A 477 -5.40 1.87 2.98
CA VAL A 477 -6.51 2.82 3.19
C VAL A 477 -7.46 2.77 1.99
N LEU A 478 -8.70 2.36 2.22
CA LEU A 478 -9.76 2.24 1.21
C LEU A 478 -10.94 3.16 1.53
N GLY A 479 -10.78 4.45 1.27
CA GLY A 479 -11.75 5.47 1.68
C GLY A 479 -11.78 5.60 3.21
N PRO A 480 -12.93 5.42 3.88
CA PRO A 480 -13.01 5.52 5.34
C PRO A 480 -12.46 4.28 6.07
N THR A 481 -12.17 3.19 5.34
CA THR A 481 -11.77 1.90 5.89
C THR A 481 -10.25 1.73 5.85
N VAL A 482 -9.68 1.16 6.90
CA VAL A 482 -8.25 0.84 6.98
C VAL A 482 -8.09 -0.66 7.22
N ILE A 483 -7.38 -1.34 6.32
CA ILE A 483 -6.96 -2.72 6.51
C ILE A 483 -5.66 -2.70 7.32
N PRO A 484 -5.60 -3.36 8.48
CA PRO A 484 -4.40 -3.35 9.31
C PRO A 484 -3.23 -4.11 8.66
N PRO A 485 -1.97 -3.78 8.97
CA PRO A 485 -0.83 -4.53 8.50
C PRO A 485 -0.75 -5.90 9.22
N ARG A 486 -0.20 -6.90 8.50
CA ARG A 486 0.13 -8.22 9.04
C ARG A 486 1.58 -8.57 8.67
N PRO A 487 2.57 -7.97 9.33
CA PRO A 487 3.98 -8.08 8.93
C PRO A 487 4.53 -9.51 9.03
N GLY A 488 3.85 -10.44 9.68
CA GLY A 488 4.16 -11.88 9.67
C GLY A 488 4.29 -12.51 8.28
N ILE A 489 3.77 -11.86 7.23
CA ILE A 489 3.97 -12.25 5.83
C ILE A 489 5.48 -12.31 5.46
N ARG A 490 6.31 -11.47 6.08
CA ARG A 490 7.75 -11.47 5.83
C ARG A 490 8.38 -12.78 6.27
N ASP A 491 8.13 -13.16 7.50
CA ASP A 491 8.71 -14.38 8.10
C ASP A 491 8.15 -15.65 7.41
N LEU A 492 6.87 -15.62 7.07
CA LEU A 492 6.21 -16.79 6.48
C LEU A 492 6.56 -16.99 5.00
N VAL A 493 6.62 -15.92 4.22
CA VAL A 493 6.71 -15.98 2.74
C VAL A 493 7.91 -15.22 2.21
N THR A 494 7.98 -13.90 2.48
CA THR A 494 8.82 -12.99 1.70
C THR A 494 10.30 -13.25 1.90
N ASP A 495 10.79 -13.25 3.15
CA ASP A 495 12.22 -13.29 3.46
C ASP A 495 12.85 -14.63 3.05
N ALA A 496 12.15 -15.74 3.33
CA ALA A 496 12.62 -17.06 2.95
C ALA A 496 12.61 -17.29 1.42
N TRP A 497 11.61 -16.77 0.73
CA TRP A 497 11.54 -16.89 -0.73
C TRP A 497 12.57 -15.99 -1.42
N GLU A 498 12.75 -14.75 -0.98
CA GLU A 498 13.82 -13.87 -1.48
C GLU A 498 15.21 -14.47 -1.25
N ALA A 499 15.46 -15.06 -0.09
CA ALA A 499 16.73 -15.75 0.19
C ALA A 499 16.98 -16.90 -0.78
N ARG A 500 15.96 -17.73 -1.07
CA ARG A 500 16.07 -18.83 -2.06
C ARG A 500 16.23 -18.31 -3.50
N SER A 501 15.80 -17.11 -3.76
CA SER A 501 15.89 -16.44 -5.08
C SER A 501 17.19 -15.67 -5.29
N GLY A 502 18.17 -15.81 -4.42
CA GLY A 502 19.46 -15.14 -4.52
C GLY A 502 19.58 -13.82 -3.78
N GLY A 503 18.57 -13.45 -3.01
CA GLY A 503 18.55 -12.28 -2.11
C GLY A 503 17.59 -11.17 -2.54
N PRO A 504 17.47 -10.14 -1.69
CA PRO A 504 16.59 -9.00 -1.97
C PRO A 504 16.95 -8.31 -3.30
N GLY A 505 15.91 -8.01 -4.10
CA GLY A 505 16.08 -7.32 -5.38
C GLY A 505 16.42 -8.21 -6.59
N GLN A 506 16.78 -9.48 -6.37
CA GLN A 506 16.92 -10.44 -7.47
C GLN A 506 15.53 -10.90 -7.97
N PRO A 507 15.36 -11.29 -9.25
CA PRO A 507 14.12 -11.92 -9.69
C PRO A 507 13.74 -13.09 -8.78
N LEU A 508 12.44 -13.21 -8.47
CA LEU A 508 11.97 -14.33 -7.65
C LEU A 508 12.09 -15.65 -8.42
N ASP A 509 12.67 -16.67 -7.80
CA ASP A 509 12.65 -18.02 -8.35
C ASP A 509 11.29 -18.68 -8.10
N PHE A 510 10.45 -18.72 -9.12
CA PHE A 510 9.11 -19.29 -9.04
C PHE A 510 9.09 -20.82 -8.91
N ASN A 511 10.22 -21.51 -9.15
CA ASN A 511 10.31 -22.96 -8.87
C ASN A 511 10.36 -23.22 -7.36
N THR A 512 10.78 -22.23 -6.58
CA THR A 512 10.83 -22.31 -5.11
C THR A 512 9.71 -21.50 -4.44
N ALA A 513 8.71 -21.07 -5.23
CA ALA A 513 7.57 -20.34 -4.71
C ALA A 513 6.83 -21.16 -3.64
N PRO A 514 6.50 -20.57 -2.47
CA PRO A 514 5.87 -21.29 -1.38
C PRO A 514 4.36 -21.48 -1.59
N PHE A 515 3.94 -21.87 -2.79
CA PHE A 515 2.53 -22.03 -3.17
C PHE A 515 2.29 -23.40 -3.77
N ARG A 516 1.38 -24.18 -3.18
CA ARG A 516 0.99 -25.51 -3.64
C ARG A 516 -0.43 -25.49 -4.15
N LEU A 517 -0.66 -25.99 -5.36
CA LEU A 517 -2.01 -26.11 -5.92
C LEU A 517 -2.86 -27.07 -5.07
N LEU A 518 -4.03 -26.62 -4.65
CA LEU A 518 -5.01 -27.38 -3.87
C LEU A 518 -6.20 -27.82 -4.71
N ALA A 519 -6.69 -26.93 -5.58
CA ALA A 519 -7.86 -27.19 -6.39
C ALA A 519 -7.88 -26.35 -7.67
N ILE A 520 -8.54 -26.89 -8.71
CA ILE A 520 -9.03 -26.13 -9.88
C ILE A 520 -10.55 -26.18 -9.81
N VAL A 521 -11.20 -25.01 -9.93
CA VAL A 521 -12.64 -24.87 -9.68
C VAL A 521 -13.34 -24.21 -10.87
N ASN A 522 -14.43 -24.84 -11.29
CA ASN A 522 -15.39 -24.28 -12.22
C ASN A 522 -16.58 -23.70 -11.45
N ARG A 523 -16.84 -22.42 -11.65
CA ARG A 523 -17.93 -21.65 -11.06
C ARG A 523 -18.89 -21.15 -12.14
N ILE A 524 -19.32 -22.06 -13.04
CA ILE A 524 -20.33 -21.74 -14.07
C ILE A 524 -21.67 -21.35 -13.46
N ASP A 525 -21.91 -21.72 -12.21
CA ASP A 525 -23.07 -21.29 -11.41
C ASP A 525 -23.07 -19.78 -11.13
N LEU A 526 -21.94 -19.08 -11.31
CA LEU A 526 -21.83 -17.63 -11.20
C LEU A 526 -21.99 -16.91 -12.54
N ARG A 527 -22.49 -17.59 -13.56
CA ARG A 527 -22.74 -17.00 -14.88
C ARG A 527 -23.75 -15.85 -14.81
N GLN A 528 -23.63 -14.93 -15.73
CA GLN A 528 -24.53 -13.80 -15.89
C GLN A 528 -24.82 -13.61 -17.36
N GLU A 529 -26.07 -13.82 -17.75
CA GLU A 529 -26.50 -13.60 -19.13
C GLU A 529 -26.15 -12.17 -19.60
N GLY A 530 -25.54 -12.10 -20.77
CA GLY A 530 -25.10 -10.85 -21.38
C GLY A 530 -23.77 -10.32 -20.85
N ALA A 531 -23.12 -10.97 -19.87
CA ALA A 531 -21.89 -10.50 -19.25
C ALA A 531 -20.78 -11.55 -19.15
N THR A 532 -21.04 -12.71 -18.54
CA THR A 532 -20.01 -13.73 -18.29
C THR A 532 -20.61 -15.14 -18.21
N ALA A 533 -19.84 -16.14 -18.65
CA ALA A 533 -20.17 -17.54 -18.49
C ALA A 533 -19.85 -18.10 -17.08
N GLY A 534 -19.44 -17.26 -16.14
CA GLY A 534 -19.08 -17.64 -14.78
C GLY A 534 -17.61 -17.36 -14.46
N GLU A 535 -17.05 -18.16 -13.57
CA GLU A 535 -15.65 -18.02 -13.13
C GLU A 535 -14.89 -19.33 -13.18
N GLY A 536 -13.60 -19.27 -13.48
CA GLY A 536 -12.63 -20.34 -13.25
C GLY A 536 -11.71 -19.95 -12.10
N ARG A 537 -11.40 -20.87 -11.17
CA ARG A 537 -10.56 -20.55 -10.01
C ARG A 537 -9.40 -21.53 -9.85
N PHE A 538 -8.28 -20.98 -9.34
CA PHE A 538 -7.14 -21.76 -8.85
C PHE A 538 -6.93 -21.46 -7.38
N VAL A 539 -6.94 -22.50 -6.55
CA VAL A 539 -6.74 -22.39 -5.10
C VAL A 539 -5.36 -22.92 -4.75
N PHE A 540 -4.54 -22.07 -4.14
CA PHE A 540 -3.21 -22.43 -3.65
C PHE A 540 -3.17 -22.36 -2.14
N GLY A 541 -2.48 -23.32 -1.52
CA GLY A 541 -2.07 -23.28 -0.12
C GLY A 541 -0.67 -22.68 0.00
N VAL A 542 -0.49 -21.80 0.97
CA VAL A 542 0.83 -21.23 1.30
C VAL A 542 1.60 -22.18 2.19
N LEU A 543 2.88 -22.35 1.89
CA LEU A 543 3.81 -23.20 2.66
C LEU A 543 4.70 -22.32 3.55
N ASP A 544 5.02 -22.83 4.74
CA ASP A 544 6.03 -22.21 5.59
C ASP A 544 7.45 -22.35 4.99
N PRO A 545 8.47 -21.70 5.54
CA PRO A 545 9.85 -21.83 5.06
C PRO A 545 10.41 -23.25 5.04
N ALA A 546 9.86 -24.17 5.85
CA ALA A 546 10.22 -25.57 5.90
C ALA A 546 9.45 -26.44 4.87
N GLY A 547 8.48 -25.83 4.15
CA GLY A 547 7.66 -26.52 3.15
C GLY A 547 6.39 -27.21 3.70
N ASN A 548 6.03 -26.95 4.96
CA ASN A 548 4.80 -27.46 5.56
C ASN A 548 3.60 -26.61 5.14
N PRO A 549 2.41 -27.21 4.99
CA PRO A 549 1.19 -26.47 4.70
C PRO A 549 0.78 -25.59 5.90
N THR A 550 0.33 -24.37 5.60
CA THR A 550 -0.18 -23.42 6.59
C THR A 550 -1.67 -23.14 6.35
N PRO A 551 -2.42 -22.70 7.35
CA PRO A 551 -3.81 -22.26 7.16
C PRO A 551 -3.89 -20.89 6.46
N PHE A 552 -3.23 -20.77 5.32
CA PHE A 552 -3.25 -19.62 4.45
C PHE A 552 -3.47 -20.10 3.01
N THR A 553 -4.53 -19.57 2.37
CA THR A 553 -4.82 -19.90 0.96
C THR A 553 -4.90 -18.63 0.12
N VAL A 554 -4.52 -18.79 -1.15
CA VAL A 554 -4.60 -17.76 -2.19
C VAL A 554 -5.46 -18.29 -3.32
N ILE A 555 -6.47 -17.53 -3.72
CA ILE A 555 -7.45 -17.90 -4.74
C ILE A 555 -7.36 -16.92 -5.89
N PHE A 556 -6.97 -17.40 -7.06
CA PHE A 556 -7.08 -16.67 -8.32
C PHE A 556 -8.46 -16.89 -8.91
N GLU A 557 -9.21 -15.84 -9.19
CA GLU A 557 -10.56 -15.87 -9.74
C GLU A 557 -10.56 -15.20 -11.11
N TYR A 558 -10.90 -15.99 -12.14
CA TYR A 558 -10.90 -15.57 -13.54
C TYR A 558 -12.31 -15.54 -14.10
N VAL A 559 -12.63 -14.51 -14.87
CA VAL A 559 -13.91 -14.44 -15.61
C VAL A 559 -13.86 -15.36 -16.81
N LEU A 560 -14.85 -16.23 -16.93
CA LEU A 560 -15.08 -17.00 -18.16
C LEU A 560 -15.76 -16.08 -19.20
N GLN A 561 -15.02 -15.81 -20.28
CA GLN A 561 -15.47 -14.90 -21.31
C GLN A 561 -16.71 -15.43 -22.06
N GLY A 562 -17.61 -14.52 -22.42
CA GLY A 562 -18.86 -14.86 -23.11
C GLY A 562 -20.04 -14.98 -22.14
N GLY A 563 -21.15 -14.32 -22.45
CA GLY A 563 -22.36 -14.28 -21.61
C GLY A 563 -23.62 -14.61 -22.39
N SER A 564 -23.54 -14.91 -23.69
CA SER A 564 -24.71 -15.39 -24.40
C SER A 564 -25.12 -16.80 -23.94
N PRO A 565 -26.38 -17.18 -24.03
CA PRO A 565 -26.83 -18.53 -23.69
C PRO A 565 -26.01 -19.63 -24.37
N GLU A 566 -25.65 -19.42 -25.65
CA GLU A 566 -24.86 -20.37 -26.43
C GLU A 566 -23.43 -20.49 -25.92
N GLU A 567 -22.80 -19.38 -25.50
CA GLU A 567 -21.46 -19.39 -24.94
C GLU A 567 -21.45 -20.04 -23.57
N ILE A 568 -22.42 -19.76 -22.71
CA ILE A 568 -22.61 -20.39 -21.41
C ILE A 568 -22.78 -21.91 -21.60
N GLN A 569 -23.65 -22.33 -22.52
CA GLN A 569 -23.82 -23.75 -22.82
C GLN A 569 -22.57 -24.42 -23.40
N ARG A 570 -21.76 -23.67 -24.18
CA ARG A 570 -20.50 -24.18 -24.70
C ARG A 570 -19.52 -24.44 -23.54
N TRP A 571 -19.35 -23.47 -22.64
CA TRP A 571 -18.54 -23.66 -21.45
C TRP A 571 -19.01 -24.85 -20.60
N ALA A 572 -20.32 -24.98 -20.39
CA ALA A 572 -20.92 -26.08 -19.63
C ALA A 572 -20.58 -27.44 -20.25
N ARG A 573 -20.79 -27.59 -21.57
CA ARG A 573 -20.45 -28.83 -22.31
C ARG A 573 -18.97 -29.15 -22.28
N ASP A 574 -18.09 -28.14 -22.45
CA ASP A 574 -16.65 -28.31 -22.46
C ASP A 574 -16.13 -28.82 -21.10
N TRP A 575 -16.69 -28.31 -20.01
CA TRP A 575 -16.39 -28.83 -18.67
C TRP A 575 -16.99 -30.24 -18.46
N HIS A 576 -18.21 -30.47 -18.88
CA HIS A 576 -18.88 -31.76 -18.73
C HIS A 576 -18.20 -32.86 -19.49
N GLU A 577 -17.54 -32.56 -20.58
CA GLU A 577 -16.72 -33.52 -21.33
C GLU A 577 -15.60 -34.13 -20.49
N LEU A 578 -15.13 -33.46 -19.46
CA LEU A 578 -14.15 -34.01 -18.50
C LEU A 578 -14.71 -35.19 -17.70
N SER A 579 -15.98 -35.15 -17.30
CA SER A 579 -16.66 -36.27 -16.64
C SER A 579 -16.81 -37.46 -17.59
N ARG A 580 -17.11 -37.21 -18.87
CA ARG A 580 -17.22 -38.27 -19.87
C ARG A 580 -15.89 -39.01 -20.11
N LEU A 581 -14.78 -38.27 -20.08
CA LEU A 581 -13.45 -38.87 -20.17
C LEU A 581 -13.11 -39.67 -18.93
N GLY A 582 -13.44 -39.13 -17.77
CA GLY A 582 -13.00 -39.65 -16.47
C GLY A 582 -11.55 -39.27 -16.16
N ILE A 583 -11.26 -39.02 -14.89
CA ILE A 583 -9.99 -38.42 -14.42
C ILE A 583 -8.74 -39.28 -14.72
N ALA A 584 -8.91 -40.58 -14.86
CA ALA A 584 -7.83 -41.52 -15.20
C ALA A 584 -7.49 -41.55 -16.70
N HIS A 585 -8.33 -41.02 -17.57
CA HIS A 585 -8.09 -40.99 -19.01
C HIS A 585 -6.87 -40.12 -19.36
N PRO A 586 -6.00 -40.56 -20.25
CA PRO A 586 -4.78 -39.81 -20.59
C PRO A 586 -5.05 -38.42 -21.12
N ASP A 587 -6.17 -38.18 -21.81
CA ASP A 587 -6.56 -36.89 -22.37
C ASP A 587 -7.26 -35.96 -21.37
N TYR A 588 -7.64 -36.44 -20.20
CA TYR A 588 -8.32 -35.63 -19.20
C TYR A 588 -7.49 -34.37 -18.83
N ARG A 589 -6.25 -34.52 -18.45
CA ARG A 589 -5.36 -33.42 -18.07
C ARG A 589 -5.01 -32.46 -19.23
N PRO A 590 -4.68 -32.96 -20.44
CA PRO A 590 -4.56 -32.09 -21.62
C PRO A 590 -5.82 -31.29 -21.90
N LYS A 591 -7.00 -31.90 -21.82
CA LYS A 591 -8.28 -31.23 -22.08
C LYS A 591 -8.60 -30.20 -20.98
N LEU A 592 -8.39 -30.53 -19.70
CA LEU A 592 -8.53 -29.60 -18.59
C LEU A 592 -7.55 -28.42 -18.75
N GLN A 593 -6.32 -28.68 -19.19
CA GLN A 593 -5.39 -27.58 -19.47
C GLN A 593 -5.89 -26.69 -20.60
N ALA A 594 -6.36 -27.25 -21.69
CA ALA A 594 -6.90 -26.47 -22.79
C ALA A 594 -8.10 -25.60 -22.36
N LEU A 595 -8.96 -26.10 -21.47
CA LEU A 595 -10.03 -25.32 -20.87
C LEU A 595 -9.52 -24.20 -19.98
N THR A 596 -8.57 -24.49 -19.10
CA THR A 596 -8.01 -23.49 -18.19
C THR A 596 -7.20 -22.45 -18.93
N ASP A 597 -6.48 -22.79 -19.99
CA ASP A 597 -5.72 -21.87 -20.83
C ASP A 597 -6.63 -20.79 -21.44
N ARG A 598 -7.89 -21.08 -21.74
CA ARG A 598 -8.85 -20.12 -22.29
C ARG A 598 -9.15 -18.94 -21.37
N PHE A 599 -8.83 -19.02 -20.07
CA PHE A 599 -9.03 -17.93 -19.14
C PHE A 599 -7.78 -17.58 -18.32
N THR A 600 -6.74 -18.42 -18.32
CA THR A 600 -5.50 -18.12 -17.59
C THR A 600 -4.43 -17.48 -18.43
N LYS A 601 -4.42 -17.75 -19.74
CA LYS A 601 -3.40 -17.21 -20.65
C LYS A 601 -3.46 -15.68 -20.74
N ALA A 602 -2.32 -15.11 -21.04
CA ALA A 602 -2.22 -13.68 -21.34
C ALA A 602 -3.10 -13.34 -22.55
N PHE A 603 -3.71 -12.16 -22.50
CA PHE A 603 -4.50 -11.56 -23.59
C PHE A 603 -5.80 -12.26 -23.98
N VAL A 604 -6.30 -13.19 -23.19
CA VAL A 604 -7.59 -13.88 -23.45
C VAL A 604 -8.80 -12.98 -23.18
N ALA A 605 -8.62 -11.82 -22.53
CA ALA A 605 -9.66 -10.85 -22.22
C ALA A 605 -9.27 -9.43 -22.69
N PRO A 606 -9.33 -9.14 -24.01
CA PRO A 606 -8.77 -7.91 -24.59
C PRO A 606 -9.32 -6.60 -24.01
N GLY A 607 -10.54 -6.59 -23.46
CA GLY A 607 -11.13 -5.41 -22.83
C GLY A 607 -10.67 -5.14 -21.39
N ARG A 608 -9.77 -5.95 -20.82
CA ARG A 608 -9.31 -5.86 -19.45
C ARG A 608 -7.83 -5.47 -19.36
N PHE A 609 -7.41 -5.02 -18.18
CA PHE A 609 -6.02 -4.64 -17.97
C PHE A 609 -5.08 -5.80 -18.32
N MET A 610 -4.06 -5.55 -19.13
CA MET A 610 -3.10 -6.54 -19.66
C MET A 610 -3.77 -7.68 -20.46
N GLY A 611 -5.02 -7.54 -20.86
CA GLY A 611 -5.77 -8.62 -21.48
C GLY A 611 -5.98 -9.84 -20.58
N SER A 612 -5.76 -9.70 -19.28
CA SER A 612 -5.95 -10.78 -18.31
C SER A 612 -7.43 -10.97 -17.97
N ALA A 613 -7.89 -12.22 -17.95
CA ALA A 613 -9.24 -12.53 -17.46
C ALA A 613 -9.35 -12.57 -15.93
N ILE A 614 -8.27 -12.30 -15.19
CA ILE A 614 -8.34 -12.24 -13.72
C ILE A 614 -9.37 -11.20 -13.27
N SER A 615 -10.32 -11.59 -12.45
CA SER A 615 -11.27 -10.67 -11.81
C SER A 615 -10.70 -10.13 -10.51
N GLN A 616 -10.18 -11.03 -9.71
CA GLN A 616 -9.64 -10.70 -8.40
C GLN A 616 -8.75 -11.84 -7.88
N VAL A 617 -7.94 -11.52 -6.87
CA VAL A 617 -7.24 -12.49 -6.04
C VAL A 617 -7.78 -12.34 -4.63
N ARG A 618 -8.16 -13.45 -4.00
CA ARG A 618 -8.57 -13.48 -2.59
C ARG A 618 -7.60 -14.29 -1.76
N THR A 619 -7.53 -13.93 -0.49
CA THR A 619 -6.69 -14.65 0.48
C THR A 619 -7.51 -15.04 1.71
N ASN A 620 -7.20 -16.19 2.29
CA ASN A 620 -7.65 -16.56 3.61
C ASN A 620 -6.42 -16.69 4.52
N GLU A 621 -6.30 -15.81 5.51
CA GLU A 621 -5.08 -15.58 6.26
C GLU A 621 -5.26 -15.93 7.74
N ASN A 622 -5.09 -17.19 8.09
CA ASN A 622 -5.10 -17.62 9.49
C ASN A 622 -3.69 -17.93 10.05
N ALA A 623 -2.67 -17.84 9.18
CA ALA A 623 -1.28 -18.11 9.55
C ALA A 623 -0.48 -16.86 9.91
N LEU A 624 -1.00 -15.66 9.65
CA LEU A 624 -0.28 -14.40 9.83
C LEU A 624 -0.58 -13.72 11.17
N ASP A 625 -1.73 -14.04 11.77
CA ASP A 625 -2.15 -13.51 13.05
C ASP A 625 -3.17 -14.47 13.70
N PHE A 626 -3.50 -14.23 14.98
CA PHE A 626 -4.48 -15.02 15.74
C PHE A 626 -5.89 -14.96 15.12
N GLU A 627 -6.28 -13.81 14.58
CA GLU A 627 -7.57 -13.61 13.94
C GLU A 627 -7.49 -13.95 12.46
N TRP A 628 -8.49 -14.68 11.97
CA TRP A 628 -8.65 -14.93 10.55
C TRP A 628 -9.00 -13.61 9.81
N GLU A 629 -8.40 -13.44 8.64
CA GLU A 629 -8.71 -12.36 7.72
C GLU A 629 -8.81 -12.87 6.29
N LEU A 630 -9.76 -12.33 5.54
CA LEU A 630 -9.84 -12.45 4.09
C LEU A 630 -9.65 -11.07 3.47
N ARG A 631 -8.71 -10.99 2.52
CA ARG A 631 -8.46 -9.81 1.69
C ARG A 631 -8.82 -10.08 0.25
N GLU A 632 -9.25 -9.02 -0.44
CA GLU A 632 -9.52 -9.02 -1.87
C GLU A 632 -8.55 -8.05 -2.56
N PHE A 633 -8.02 -8.47 -3.72
CA PHE A 633 -7.09 -7.67 -4.51
C PHE A 633 -7.55 -7.64 -5.96
N HIS A 634 -7.54 -6.45 -6.56
CA HIS A 634 -7.81 -6.26 -7.96
C HIS A 634 -6.54 -5.97 -8.74
N PHE A 635 -6.45 -6.55 -9.93
CA PHE A 635 -5.29 -6.36 -10.80
C PHE A 635 -5.50 -5.16 -11.71
N GLY A 636 -4.55 -4.22 -11.68
CA GLY A 636 -4.60 -2.97 -12.43
C GLY A 636 -3.22 -2.38 -12.67
N PRO A 637 -3.13 -1.12 -13.13
CA PRO A 637 -1.87 -0.45 -13.45
C PRO A 637 -0.85 -0.41 -12.31
N MET A 638 -1.33 -0.51 -11.08
CA MET A 638 -0.50 -0.56 -9.88
C MET A 638 -0.19 -2.00 -9.42
N GLY A 639 -0.45 -3.00 -10.26
CA GLY A 639 -0.37 -4.42 -9.88
C GLY A 639 -1.60 -4.90 -9.12
N LEU A 640 -1.42 -5.82 -8.18
CA LEU A 640 -2.46 -6.29 -7.27
C LEU A 640 -2.59 -5.30 -6.11
N THR A 641 -3.70 -4.57 -6.06
CA THR A 641 -4.00 -3.59 -5.02
C THR A 641 -5.19 -4.06 -4.19
N ALA A 642 -5.13 -3.79 -2.88
CA ALA A 642 -6.25 -4.11 -1.98
C ALA A 642 -7.54 -3.45 -2.45
N ALA A 643 -8.63 -4.20 -2.36
CA ALA A 643 -9.98 -3.76 -2.69
C ALA A 643 -10.92 -4.03 -1.52
N LYS A 644 -12.08 -3.38 -1.50
CA LYS A 644 -13.11 -3.70 -0.53
C LYS A 644 -13.71 -5.07 -0.81
N VAL A 645 -13.89 -5.86 0.23
CA VAL A 645 -14.43 -7.22 0.12
C VAL A 645 -15.89 -7.20 -0.32
N ALA A 646 -16.20 -7.93 -1.38
CA ALA A 646 -17.56 -7.99 -1.91
C ALA A 646 -18.56 -8.55 -0.87
N LEU A 647 -19.78 -8.04 -0.89
CA LEU A 647 -20.93 -8.45 -0.06
C LEU A 647 -20.68 -8.47 1.46
N THR A 648 -19.58 -7.92 1.95
CA THR A 648 -19.20 -8.00 3.36
C THR A 648 -19.21 -6.61 3.99
N PRO A 649 -20.06 -6.37 5.02
CA PRO A 649 -20.04 -5.12 5.76
C PRO A 649 -18.89 -5.09 6.78
N GLU A 650 -18.60 -3.89 7.29
CA GLU A 650 -17.63 -3.71 8.38
C GLU A 650 -18.06 -4.50 9.64
N LEU A 651 -17.11 -5.17 10.27
CA LEU A 651 -17.36 -6.03 11.44
C LEU A 651 -18.05 -5.27 12.60
N PHE A 652 -17.70 -4.01 12.82
CA PHE A 652 -18.30 -3.20 13.89
C PHE A 652 -19.79 -2.90 13.69
N LEU A 653 -20.35 -3.20 12.51
CA LEU A 653 -21.77 -3.07 12.22
C LEU A 653 -22.59 -4.26 12.75
N ASP A 654 -21.93 -5.32 13.23
CA ASP A 654 -22.62 -6.44 13.85
C ASP A 654 -23.56 -5.95 14.95
N ASN A 655 -24.77 -6.51 14.97
CA ASN A 655 -25.83 -6.19 15.94
C ASN A 655 -26.20 -4.69 16.01
N SER A 656 -25.89 -3.91 14.97
CA SER A 656 -26.17 -2.45 14.94
C SER A 656 -27.53 -2.13 14.32
N PRO A 657 -28.15 -1.00 14.71
CA PRO A 657 -29.35 -0.49 14.05
C PRO A 657 -29.13 -0.18 12.57
N LEU A 658 -27.91 0.19 12.17
CA LEU A 658 -27.58 0.49 10.78
C LEU A 658 -27.62 -0.77 9.93
N LEU A 659 -27.05 -1.88 10.40
CA LEU A 659 -27.12 -3.17 9.72
C LEU A 659 -28.58 -3.67 9.65
N ALA A 660 -29.33 -3.56 10.76
CA ALA A 660 -30.73 -3.92 10.76
C ALA A 660 -31.55 -3.11 9.73
N SER A 661 -31.32 -1.81 9.66
CA SER A 661 -31.95 -0.93 8.66
C SER A 661 -31.62 -1.33 7.23
N TYR A 662 -30.34 -1.71 6.97
CA TYR A 662 -29.92 -2.19 5.66
C TYR A 662 -30.64 -3.49 5.27
N ILE A 663 -30.66 -4.49 6.16
CA ILE A 663 -31.31 -5.78 5.90
C ILE A 663 -32.81 -5.59 5.66
N GLN A 664 -33.50 -4.77 6.46
CA GLN A 664 -34.92 -4.47 6.28
C GLN A 664 -35.24 -3.79 4.96
N GLN A 665 -34.42 -2.81 4.54
CA GLN A 665 -34.64 -2.09 3.28
C GLN A 665 -34.33 -2.94 2.05
N ASN A 666 -33.48 -3.95 2.18
CA ASN A 666 -33.06 -4.82 1.09
C ASN A 666 -33.56 -6.27 1.25
N GLU A 667 -34.56 -6.52 2.12
CA GLU A 667 -35.01 -7.87 2.47
C GLU A 667 -35.36 -8.71 1.23
N SER A 668 -36.09 -8.18 0.30
CA SER A 668 -36.48 -8.89 -0.94
C SER A 668 -35.27 -9.26 -1.80
N ALA A 669 -34.31 -8.35 -1.92
CA ALA A 669 -33.08 -8.58 -2.67
C ALA A 669 -32.16 -9.58 -1.97
N ILE A 670 -32.10 -9.54 -0.63
CA ILE A 670 -31.34 -10.49 0.17
C ILE A 670 -31.94 -11.90 0.03
N LEU A 671 -33.23 -12.06 0.21
CA LEU A 671 -33.91 -13.34 0.04
C LEU A 671 -33.81 -13.88 -1.40
N ALA A 672 -33.77 -12.99 -2.38
CA ALA A 672 -33.52 -13.37 -3.77
C ALA A 672 -32.02 -13.57 -4.11
N GLY A 673 -31.09 -13.35 -3.17
CA GLY A 673 -29.65 -13.43 -3.40
C GLY A 673 -29.12 -12.39 -4.41
N THR A 674 -29.80 -11.26 -4.54
CA THR A 674 -29.52 -10.21 -5.54
C THR A 674 -29.08 -8.88 -4.93
N HIS A 675 -28.87 -8.85 -3.63
CA HIS A 675 -28.39 -7.66 -2.93
C HIS A 675 -26.91 -7.37 -3.19
N ASP A 676 -26.55 -6.11 -3.00
CA ASP A 676 -25.17 -5.63 -3.03
C ASP A 676 -24.88 -4.88 -1.71
N VAL A 677 -23.68 -4.98 -1.19
CA VAL A 677 -23.25 -4.23 0.00
C VAL A 677 -22.53 -2.96 -0.46
N PRO A 678 -23.16 -1.77 -0.27
CA PRO A 678 -22.60 -0.53 -0.77
C PRO A 678 -21.40 -0.06 0.06
N SER A 679 -20.49 0.67 -0.56
CA SER A 679 -19.33 1.26 0.15
C SER A 679 -19.74 2.20 1.28
N MET A 680 -20.88 2.88 1.14
CA MET A 680 -21.48 3.80 2.11
C MET A 680 -22.97 3.53 2.23
N PHE A 681 -23.50 3.53 3.46
CA PHE A 681 -24.94 3.44 3.70
C PHE A 681 -25.35 4.46 4.77
N GLN A 682 -26.38 5.24 4.52
CA GLN A 682 -26.85 6.36 5.38
C GLN A 682 -25.73 7.31 5.85
N GLY A 683 -24.76 7.59 4.97
CA GLY A 683 -23.65 8.51 5.25
C GLY A 683 -22.50 7.91 6.06
N GLN A 684 -22.54 6.62 6.41
CA GLN A 684 -21.47 5.91 7.12
C GLN A 684 -20.75 4.89 6.21
N GLY A 685 -19.47 4.60 6.49
CA GLY A 685 -18.75 3.49 5.87
C GLY A 685 -19.50 2.18 6.15
N PHE A 686 -19.77 1.39 5.12
CA PHE A 686 -20.58 0.19 5.26
C PHE A 686 -19.87 -1.08 4.79
N GLN A 687 -19.28 -1.08 3.60
CA GLN A 687 -18.55 -2.23 3.04
C GLN A 687 -17.14 -2.31 3.63
N ALA A 688 -16.75 -3.49 4.10
CA ALA A 688 -15.46 -3.76 4.71
C ALA A 688 -14.29 -3.69 3.73
N GLY A 689 -13.14 -3.25 4.20
CA GLY A 689 -11.87 -3.32 3.49
C GLY A 689 -11.29 -4.73 3.46
N SER A 690 -11.45 -5.46 4.57
CA SER A 690 -11.15 -6.89 4.70
C SER A 690 -12.19 -7.55 5.60
N ALA A 691 -12.38 -8.85 5.48
CA ALA A 691 -13.22 -9.61 6.40
C ALA A 691 -12.34 -10.17 7.54
N ILE A 692 -12.38 -9.55 8.69
CA ILE A 692 -11.75 -10.05 9.92
C ILE A 692 -12.86 -10.66 10.78
N THR A 693 -12.64 -11.85 11.33
CA THR A 693 -13.68 -12.47 12.15
C THR A 693 -13.12 -13.37 13.25
N PRO A 694 -13.70 -13.31 14.45
CA PRO A 694 -13.44 -14.29 15.51
C PRO A 694 -14.06 -15.66 15.17
N PHE A 695 -13.68 -16.70 15.90
CA PHE A 695 -14.28 -18.03 15.78
C PHE A 695 -15.79 -18.03 15.96
N PHE A 696 -16.51 -18.78 15.15
CA PHE A 696 -17.96 -18.96 15.20
C PHE A 696 -18.77 -17.67 15.03
N PHE A 697 -18.24 -16.70 14.32
CA PHE A 697 -18.91 -15.44 14.05
C PHE A 697 -20.01 -15.60 12.99
N PHE A 698 -21.08 -14.85 13.16
CA PHE A 698 -22.14 -14.60 12.18
C PHE A 698 -22.74 -13.22 12.42
N PHE A 699 -23.24 -12.57 11.40
CA PHE A 699 -23.85 -11.26 11.57
C PHE A 699 -25.21 -11.37 12.25
N ASN A 700 -25.39 -10.59 13.30
CA ASN A 700 -26.66 -10.33 13.98
C ASN A 700 -27.23 -8.99 13.56
N ALA A 701 -28.56 -8.90 13.57
CA ALA A 701 -29.26 -7.65 13.34
C ALA A 701 -30.59 -7.67 14.10
N PRO A 702 -30.84 -6.70 15.01
CA PRO A 702 -32.03 -6.72 15.84
C PRO A 702 -33.32 -6.40 15.05
N GLY A 703 -34.37 -7.20 15.26
CA GLY A 703 -35.71 -6.93 14.72
C GLY A 703 -35.86 -7.12 13.19
N VAL A 704 -34.95 -7.88 12.57
CA VAL A 704 -35.05 -8.27 11.16
C VAL A 704 -35.65 -9.66 11.00
N ASN A 705 -36.12 -9.97 9.80
CA ASN A 705 -36.55 -11.32 9.44
C ASN A 705 -35.38 -12.30 9.60
N ALA A 706 -35.59 -13.42 10.29
CA ALA A 706 -34.55 -14.40 10.62
C ALA A 706 -33.94 -15.03 9.37
N GLU A 707 -34.73 -15.31 8.33
CA GLU A 707 -34.22 -15.84 7.06
C GLU A 707 -33.43 -14.80 6.29
N ALA A 708 -33.90 -13.55 6.23
CA ALA A 708 -33.15 -12.46 5.62
C ALA A 708 -31.81 -12.22 6.34
N ARG A 709 -31.78 -12.29 7.67
CA ARG A 709 -30.51 -12.22 8.44
C ARG A 709 -29.58 -13.38 8.04
N HIS A 710 -30.11 -14.60 7.99
CA HIS A 710 -29.33 -15.77 7.59
C HIS A 710 -28.78 -15.63 6.18
N GLN A 711 -29.65 -15.32 5.20
CA GLN A 711 -29.26 -15.14 3.80
C GLN A 711 -28.25 -14.01 3.65
N PHE A 712 -28.38 -12.93 4.41
CA PHE A 712 -27.38 -11.86 4.44
C PHE A 712 -26.05 -12.37 4.99
N SER A 713 -26.05 -12.98 6.17
CA SER A 713 -24.85 -13.43 6.86
C SER A 713 -24.08 -14.49 6.07
N VAL A 714 -24.75 -15.48 5.52
CA VAL A 714 -24.14 -16.55 4.72
C VAL A 714 -23.51 -16.02 3.41
N ASN A 715 -24.01 -14.90 2.90
CA ASN A 715 -23.44 -14.23 1.73
C ASN A 715 -22.27 -13.29 2.04
N THR A 716 -21.88 -13.14 3.31
CA THR A 716 -20.67 -12.40 3.71
C THR A 716 -19.50 -13.35 3.91
N CYS A 717 -18.29 -12.87 3.69
CA CYS A 717 -17.09 -13.67 3.98
C CYS A 717 -17.03 -14.09 5.45
N ASN A 718 -17.35 -13.16 6.38
CA ASN A 718 -17.35 -13.43 7.81
C ASN A 718 -18.32 -14.56 8.21
N GLY A 719 -19.54 -14.53 7.71
CA GLY A 719 -20.54 -15.54 8.03
C GLY A 719 -20.23 -16.88 7.37
N CYS A 720 -19.95 -16.89 6.07
CA CYS A 720 -19.68 -18.10 5.31
C CYS A 720 -18.44 -18.85 5.81
N HIS A 721 -17.38 -18.14 6.13
CA HIS A 721 -16.14 -18.73 6.60
C HIS A 721 -16.10 -18.99 8.11
N SER A 722 -17.22 -18.81 8.83
CA SER A 722 -17.25 -19.00 10.28
C SER A 722 -18.60 -19.59 10.77
N GLY A 723 -19.28 -18.90 11.66
CA GLY A 723 -20.39 -19.46 12.45
C GLY A 723 -21.65 -19.77 11.67
N GLU A 724 -21.96 -19.06 10.57
CA GLU A 724 -23.20 -19.28 9.80
C GLU A 724 -23.19 -20.65 9.10
N THR A 725 -22.02 -21.14 8.69
CA THR A 725 -21.84 -22.41 7.99
C THR A 725 -21.08 -23.45 8.82
N ASN A 726 -20.72 -23.11 10.05
CA ASN A 726 -19.82 -23.91 10.90
C ASN A 726 -18.50 -24.29 10.19
N THR A 727 -17.99 -23.40 9.37
CA THR A 727 -16.72 -23.58 8.66
C THR A 727 -15.57 -23.03 9.49
N LEU A 728 -14.49 -23.80 9.63
CA LEU A 728 -13.26 -23.32 10.27
C LEU A 728 -12.38 -22.60 9.25
N PHE A 729 -12.87 -21.45 8.79
CA PHE A 729 -12.22 -20.46 7.94
C PHE A 729 -11.84 -20.88 6.50
N LEU A 730 -11.63 -22.16 6.23
CA LEU A 730 -11.18 -22.62 4.92
C LEU A 730 -12.18 -23.61 4.31
N HIS A 731 -12.66 -23.33 3.09
CA HIS A 731 -13.49 -24.27 2.34
C HIS A 731 -12.67 -25.35 1.63
N VAL A 732 -11.47 -24.98 1.17
CA VAL A 732 -10.46 -25.92 0.65
C VAL A 732 -9.23 -25.77 1.54
N GLY A 733 -8.97 -26.77 2.35
CA GLY A 733 -7.89 -26.72 3.34
C GLY A 733 -6.52 -27.04 2.75
N PRO A 734 -5.45 -26.58 3.41
CA PRO A 734 -4.09 -26.87 2.99
C PRO A 734 -3.78 -28.37 3.10
N ARG A 735 -2.83 -28.85 2.30
CA ARG A 735 -2.42 -30.24 2.26
C ARG A 735 -0.92 -30.41 2.17
N SER A 736 -0.40 -31.51 2.68
CA SER A 736 0.96 -31.96 2.40
C SER A 736 1.05 -32.61 1.00
N ALA A 737 2.24 -32.76 0.50
CA ALA A 737 2.45 -33.54 -0.73
C ALA A 737 1.91 -34.96 -0.57
N GLY A 738 1.25 -35.50 -1.61
CA GLY A 738 0.63 -36.82 -1.60
C GLY A 738 -0.67 -36.94 -0.79
N GLN A 739 -1.18 -35.82 -0.24
CA GLN A 739 -2.46 -35.80 0.48
C GLN A 739 -3.49 -34.96 -0.27
N THR A 740 -4.75 -35.35 -0.26
CA THR A 740 -5.86 -34.55 -0.82
C THR A 740 -6.19 -33.40 0.10
N ALA A 741 -6.65 -32.28 -0.48
CA ALA A 741 -7.11 -31.14 0.27
C ALA A 741 -8.38 -31.47 1.08
N PHE A 742 -8.44 -30.97 2.31
CA PHE A 742 -9.66 -31.03 3.10
C PHE A 742 -10.71 -30.09 2.49
N LEU A 743 -11.96 -30.56 2.47
CA LEU A 743 -13.11 -29.75 2.02
C LEU A 743 -14.05 -29.51 3.19
N SER A 744 -14.55 -28.29 3.32
CA SER A 744 -15.45 -27.91 4.42
C SER A 744 -16.80 -28.64 4.36
N PRO A 745 -17.48 -28.80 5.50
CA PRO A 745 -18.84 -29.31 5.53
C PRO A 745 -19.83 -28.49 4.69
N PHE A 746 -19.64 -27.19 4.56
CA PHE A 746 -20.44 -26.33 3.68
C PHE A 746 -20.48 -26.84 2.23
N LEU A 747 -19.35 -27.33 1.73
CA LEU A 747 -19.25 -27.87 0.37
C LEU A 747 -19.88 -29.25 0.23
N LEU A 748 -19.71 -30.11 1.23
CA LEU A 748 -19.92 -31.56 1.10
C LEU A 748 -21.08 -32.13 1.92
N SER A 749 -21.40 -31.51 3.08
CA SER A 749 -22.22 -32.20 4.07
C SER A 749 -23.70 -32.16 3.74
N PRO A 750 -24.35 -33.34 3.62
CA PRO A 750 -25.80 -33.45 3.59
C PRO A 750 -26.41 -33.36 5.02
N SER A 751 -25.59 -33.27 6.06
CA SER A 751 -26.05 -33.24 7.45
C SER A 751 -26.39 -31.83 7.91
N PRO A 752 -27.49 -31.66 8.67
CA PRO A 752 -27.85 -30.35 9.18
C PRO A 752 -26.77 -29.76 10.09
N MET A 753 -26.39 -28.50 9.86
CA MET A 753 -25.58 -27.68 10.75
C MET A 753 -26.45 -26.86 11.66
N PRO A 754 -26.12 -26.72 12.95
CA PRO A 754 -26.92 -25.88 13.86
C PRO A 754 -27.08 -24.46 13.32
N ASP A 755 -28.29 -23.93 13.29
CA ASP A 755 -28.51 -22.50 13.03
C ASP A 755 -28.06 -21.72 14.26
N PRO A 756 -27.10 -20.77 14.14
CA PRO A 756 -26.55 -20.08 15.29
C PRO A 756 -27.57 -19.21 16.03
N THR A 757 -28.69 -18.88 15.39
CA THR A 757 -29.72 -17.99 15.96
C THR A 757 -31.03 -18.71 16.30
N SER A 758 -31.16 -19.98 15.93
CA SER A 758 -32.43 -20.70 16.13
C SER A 758 -32.19 -22.12 16.64
N PRO A 759 -32.90 -22.59 17.67
CA PRO A 759 -32.83 -23.97 18.17
C PRO A 759 -33.56 -24.98 17.25
N GLY A 760 -33.77 -24.66 15.99
CA GLY A 760 -34.45 -25.50 15.01
C GLY A 760 -33.64 -26.72 14.53
N PRO A 761 -34.15 -27.43 13.49
CA PRO A 761 -33.55 -28.68 12.99
C PRO A 761 -32.17 -28.50 12.34
N GLY A 762 -31.65 -27.29 12.29
CA GLY A 762 -30.41 -26.96 11.62
C GLY A 762 -30.59 -26.73 10.11
N ARG A 763 -29.52 -26.24 9.45
CA ARG A 763 -29.50 -25.96 8.02
C ARG A 763 -28.58 -26.92 7.29
N VAL A 764 -29.00 -27.39 6.14
CA VAL A 764 -28.21 -28.27 5.29
C VAL A 764 -27.51 -27.42 4.23
N PHE A 765 -26.17 -27.52 4.19
CA PHE A 765 -25.35 -26.96 3.12
C PHE A 765 -24.80 -28.09 2.26
N HIS A 766 -25.00 -28.04 0.99
CA HIS A 766 -24.48 -29.01 0.04
C HIS A 766 -24.12 -28.27 -1.27
N ASP A 767 -23.28 -27.24 -1.12
CA ASP A 767 -23.03 -26.29 -2.20
C ASP A 767 -22.46 -26.93 -3.46
N LEU A 768 -21.58 -27.92 -3.33
CA LEU A 768 -21.02 -28.63 -4.48
C LEU A 768 -22.09 -29.48 -5.20
N GLY A 769 -23.02 -30.08 -4.46
CA GLY A 769 -24.16 -30.77 -5.04
C GLY A 769 -25.08 -29.84 -5.80
N ARG A 770 -25.43 -28.68 -5.21
CA ARG A 770 -26.22 -27.64 -5.86
C ARG A 770 -25.59 -27.15 -7.18
N ARG A 771 -24.26 -26.94 -7.19
CA ARG A 771 -23.52 -26.62 -8.42
C ARG A 771 -23.59 -27.74 -9.45
N GLY A 772 -23.57 -29.01 -8.99
CA GLY A 772 -23.73 -30.18 -9.85
C GLY A 772 -25.11 -30.26 -10.50
N GLU A 773 -26.17 -29.98 -9.73
CA GLU A 773 -27.54 -29.91 -10.24
C GLU A 773 -27.69 -28.78 -11.29
N ASP A 774 -27.11 -27.59 -11.02
CA ASP A 774 -27.14 -26.47 -11.94
C ASP A 774 -26.40 -26.77 -13.25
N LEU A 775 -25.22 -27.41 -13.19
CA LEU A 775 -24.50 -27.84 -14.38
C LEU A 775 -25.27 -28.94 -15.12
N THR A 776 -25.89 -29.90 -14.42
CA THR A 776 -26.75 -30.92 -15.02
C THR A 776 -27.89 -30.29 -15.82
N ALA A 777 -28.55 -29.26 -15.29
CA ALA A 777 -29.61 -28.55 -16.01
C ALA A 777 -29.09 -27.91 -17.32
N LEU A 778 -27.86 -27.38 -17.30
CA LEU A 778 -27.26 -26.79 -18.50
C LEU A 778 -26.87 -27.82 -19.57
N VAL A 779 -26.35 -28.97 -19.18
CA VAL A 779 -25.75 -29.93 -20.14
C VAL A 779 -26.70 -31.04 -20.53
N CYS A 780 -27.65 -31.40 -19.66
CA CYS A 780 -28.56 -32.53 -19.86
C CYS A 780 -29.95 -32.11 -20.39
N GLY A 781 -30.26 -30.83 -20.43
CA GLY A 781 -31.52 -30.30 -20.99
C GLY A 781 -32.79 -30.64 -20.21
N GLU A 782 -32.68 -31.17 -18.98
CA GLU A 782 -33.79 -31.30 -18.08
C GLU A 782 -34.00 -30.02 -17.28
N PRO A 783 -35.24 -29.51 -17.19
CA PRO A 783 -35.50 -28.43 -16.26
C PRO A 783 -35.19 -28.94 -14.85
N PRO A 784 -34.55 -28.13 -13.98
CA PRO A 784 -34.25 -28.53 -12.63
C PRO A 784 -35.54 -29.01 -11.96
N THR A 785 -35.59 -30.27 -11.61
CA THR A 785 -36.65 -30.79 -10.72
C THR A 785 -36.34 -30.27 -9.33
N LEU A 786 -36.83 -29.06 -9.05
CA LEU A 786 -36.90 -28.50 -7.72
C LEU A 786 -37.73 -29.45 -6.83
N LYS A 787 -37.06 -30.46 -6.26
CA LYS A 787 -37.54 -30.97 -4.99
C LYS A 787 -37.39 -29.84 -4.01
N ALA A 788 -38.51 -29.28 -3.61
CA ALA A 788 -38.56 -28.36 -2.51
C ALA A 788 -37.91 -29.06 -1.30
N THR A 789 -36.60 -28.85 -1.14
CA THR A 789 -35.98 -28.97 0.18
C THR A 789 -36.49 -27.77 0.93
N THR A 790 -36.97 -27.98 2.15
CA THR A 790 -37.54 -26.99 3.05
C THR A 790 -36.59 -25.87 3.45
N ASP A 791 -35.46 -25.78 2.80
CA ASP A 791 -34.38 -24.84 3.03
C ASP A 791 -34.43 -23.83 1.89
N GLY A 792 -34.88 -22.62 2.15
CA GLY A 792 -35.19 -21.52 1.21
C GLY A 792 -34.18 -21.12 0.14
N PHE A 793 -33.20 -21.99 -0.16
CA PHE A 793 -32.17 -21.78 -1.18
C PHE A 793 -32.60 -22.08 -2.62
N GLY A 794 -33.71 -22.86 -2.80
CA GLY A 794 -33.98 -23.44 -4.12
C GLY A 794 -34.64 -22.49 -5.12
N GLU A 795 -35.44 -21.52 -4.71
CA GLU A 795 -36.20 -20.70 -5.65
C GLU A 795 -35.54 -19.38 -6.08
N ALA A 796 -34.68 -18.84 -5.27
CA ALA A 796 -34.06 -17.51 -5.53
C ALA A 796 -32.95 -17.53 -6.61
N LEU A 797 -32.42 -18.70 -6.97
CA LEU A 797 -31.25 -18.82 -7.84
C LEU A 797 -31.56 -19.09 -9.31
N LEU A 798 -32.83 -19.32 -9.66
CA LEU A 798 -33.27 -19.69 -11.02
C LEU A 798 -34.08 -18.60 -11.72
N THR A 799 -34.35 -17.47 -11.09
CA THR A 799 -35.00 -16.35 -11.80
C THR A 799 -33.97 -15.62 -12.65
N PRO A 800 -34.24 -15.48 -13.98
CA PRO A 800 -33.37 -14.67 -14.84
C PRO A 800 -33.41 -13.21 -14.35
N TRP A 801 -32.24 -12.61 -14.18
CA TRP A 801 -32.10 -11.21 -13.88
C TRP A 801 -32.77 -10.36 -14.95
N ARG A 802 -33.88 -9.72 -14.62
CA ARG A 802 -34.50 -8.73 -15.48
C ARG A 802 -33.72 -7.41 -15.39
N LYS A 803 -33.42 -6.89 -16.58
CA LYS A 803 -32.85 -5.58 -16.81
C LYS A 803 -33.64 -4.49 -16.12
N ASP A 804 -33.01 -3.77 -15.20
CA ASP A 804 -33.31 -2.36 -14.95
C ASP A 804 -32.00 -1.58 -14.83
N GLU A 805 -31.36 -1.43 -15.97
CA GLU A 805 -30.12 -0.64 -16.15
C GLU A 805 -30.45 0.79 -16.63
N ALA A 806 -31.52 1.38 -16.13
CA ALA A 806 -31.84 2.77 -16.43
C ALA A 806 -32.00 3.55 -15.13
N ARG A 807 -30.89 4.08 -14.59
CA ARG A 807 -30.73 5.34 -13.84
C ARG A 807 -29.62 5.29 -12.82
N ARG A 808 -28.39 5.57 -13.26
CA ARG A 808 -27.36 6.14 -12.37
C ARG A 808 -26.78 7.41 -13.03
N PRO A 809 -26.66 8.53 -12.33
CA PRO A 809 -25.98 9.70 -12.87
C PRO A 809 -24.49 9.44 -12.95
N SER A 810 -23.92 9.69 -14.13
CA SER A 810 -22.47 9.66 -14.37
C SER A 810 -21.79 10.80 -13.65
N LEU A 811 -20.85 10.49 -12.76
CA LEU A 811 -19.84 11.43 -12.28
C LEU A 811 -18.69 11.51 -13.29
N PRO A 812 -18.24 12.69 -13.70
CA PRO A 812 -17.18 12.83 -14.69
C PRO A 812 -15.81 12.60 -14.04
N GLY A 813 -14.98 11.73 -14.64
CA GLY A 813 -13.54 11.72 -14.43
C GLY A 813 -12.84 10.44 -13.98
N PHE A 814 -13.52 9.29 -13.91
CA PHE A 814 -12.84 7.99 -13.74
C PHE A 814 -13.20 7.04 -14.89
N PRO A 815 -12.23 6.22 -15.37
CA PRO A 815 -12.56 5.19 -16.34
C PRO A 815 -13.61 4.27 -15.74
N ALA A 816 -14.59 3.89 -16.56
CA ALA A 816 -15.70 3.02 -16.18
C ALA A 816 -15.16 1.81 -15.40
N ARG A 817 -15.66 1.61 -14.20
CA ARG A 817 -15.52 0.31 -13.52
C ARG A 817 -16.02 -0.73 -14.51
N SER A 818 -15.24 -1.79 -14.72
CA SER A 818 -15.79 -2.98 -15.38
C SER A 818 -17.08 -3.31 -14.62
N ASN A 819 -18.22 -3.25 -15.30
CA ASN A 819 -19.52 -3.62 -14.76
C ASN A 819 -19.59 -5.15 -14.59
N LEU A 820 -18.73 -5.68 -13.73
CA LEU A 820 -18.93 -7.00 -13.16
C LEU A 820 -19.71 -6.76 -11.89
N PRO A 821 -20.91 -7.35 -11.75
CA PRO A 821 -21.59 -7.37 -10.47
C PRO A 821 -20.68 -8.00 -9.44
N ALA A 822 -20.77 -7.57 -8.19
CA ALA A 822 -20.05 -8.16 -7.09
C ALA A 822 -20.22 -9.68 -7.16
N GLY A 823 -19.09 -10.40 -7.39
CA GLY A 823 -19.13 -11.86 -7.44
C GLY A 823 -19.72 -12.38 -6.15
N ARG A 824 -20.54 -13.41 -6.21
CA ARG A 824 -21.01 -14.09 -5.00
C ARG A 824 -19.81 -14.61 -4.24
N VAL A 825 -19.86 -14.50 -2.92
CA VAL A 825 -18.72 -14.85 -2.05
C VAL A 825 -18.42 -16.35 -2.05
N HIS A 826 -19.38 -17.16 -2.52
CA HIS A 826 -19.29 -18.63 -2.49
C HIS A 826 -18.86 -19.25 -3.79
#